data_98fc8655edefac6e1e75c9ccd8296fc5
#
_entry.id   98fc8655edefac6e1e75c9ccd8296fc5
#
_cell.length_a   1.000
_cell.length_b   1.000
_cell.length_c   1.000
_cell.angle_alpha   90.00
_cell.angle_beta   90.00
_cell.angle_gamma   90.00
#
_symmetry.space_group_name_H-M   'P 1'
#
loop_
_entity.id
_entity.type
_entity.pdbx_description
1 polymer ?
#
loop_
_entity_poly.entity_id
_entity_poly.type
_entity_poly.pdbx_seq_one_letter_code
_entity_poly.pdbx_strand_id
1 'polypeptide(L)'
;MVTVTESHGAARLAVGLLAGTILGGLPVLAHAQEAAPAPQASTAPASAPQPGTPPAAPATPAPEQSRVIKSIRVEGSQRIEPETVLSYTKLRIGDNFTNETLDQAIKDLQASDLFADVQIEGALTGDIVVRIRENPIINRVIFEGNRRLKQDKIDKEIKLKPRQIFTRTAVRQDVQRIIELYRRQGRFAASVSPKMVSLDQNRVDVIFEVNEGPKSQVRQINIIGNNVFSDAKLRAQMATKQARLLTLLSSNTGYDQDRLAYDQQKLRQFYLTEGYADFKVISAVAELTPDKRDFIITYVVEEGKRYKFGDVTVDSDIRDFDNKRLAASLPARKGDWYNAKKVEDSIEQINNTAGLYGYAFSDVNPQYRPDRDALTLSIEFHIEQQQRTYVERIDVNGNTLTQDKVIRREIRLNEGDAFNRFLVKRSQDRINSLGFFQDKLEIKEKPGTAPDRVILETNVEERSTGELNLSVGFSSLEQFVVQAAVRQRNFRGKGQELRLSGSYSQFARSVEAGFTEPYLFDRNIGLGFDIYRRDYNNFNFLNSNRNNTYSQVSTGFSVRVGVPLTEYWSLSGRYTLQQDQIGLGANFFDQNGQCDVLNAGRFLCEQLGTRITSAVGVTLLYDSLNSRLRPTAGRRLSVNADLAGLGGDVRYARLATNFSQFKGIGAGFILSFQAEGGYIVPLQGSPAPGVDPIRINDRFYLGEPNFRGFQIRGVGPRIQRRFFTTDADGNSIIDPNPRNVQDDAIGGRTYYHGRVELEIPLGSGARELGLRPSIYTDIGALFGVTRPLPTATFNRVTRTVTDPTTGAERTISVVLQQCPAATTQLANGDCLSTVDNVTILPGTLPFDEQFLGDSPLPRISVGIGVNWNSPFGPLRIDLARALVTRRGDNTKLITFNVGTQF
;
A
#
# COMPACT_ATOMS: atom_id res chain seq x y z
N MET A 1 30.59 28.13 -42.22
CA MET A 1 31.02 29.08 -41.19
C MET A 1 29.88 30.07 -41.01
N VAL A 2 28.87 29.69 -40.21
CA VAL A 2 27.87 30.60 -39.61
C VAL A 2 27.44 29.87 -38.31
N THR A 3 27.70 30.53 -37.24
CA THR A 3 27.43 30.10 -35.85
C THR A 3 25.95 30.13 -35.56
N VAL A 4 25.46 29.03 -34.98
CA VAL A 4 24.13 28.96 -34.37
C VAL A 4 24.32 29.17 -32.86
N THR A 5 23.76 30.25 -32.36
CA THR A 5 23.67 30.57 -30.94
C THR A 5 22.52 29.80 -30.30
N GLU A 6 22.83 29.02 -29.27
CA GLU A 6 21.87 28.36 -28.41
C GLU A 6 21.10 29.36 -27.56
N SER A 7 19.78 29.18 -27.49
CA SER A 7 18.92 29.85 -26.52
C SER A 7 18.58 28.88 -25.38
N HIS A 8 19.45 28.84 -24.37
CA HIS A 8 19.14 28.26 -23.07
C HIS A 8 18.53 29.34 -22.16
N GLY A 9 17.21 29.43 -22.09
CA GLY A 9 16.59 30.49 -21.31
C GLY A 9 15.24 30.23 -20.69
N ALA A 10 14.62 29.05 -20.89
CA ALA A 10 13.22 28.85 -20.47
C ALA A 10 12.99 27.80 -19.40
N ALA A 11 14.01 27.05 -18.97
CA ALA A 11 13.84 25.91 -18.04
C ALA A 11 14.15 26.23 -16.55
N ARG A 12 14.55 27.43 -16.21
CA ARG A 12 14.95 27.79 -14.83
C ARG A 12 13.91 28.57 -14.01
N LEU A 13 12.77 28.93 -14.56
CA LEU A 13 11.75 29.73 -13.85
C LEU A 13 10.59 28.92 -13.25
N ALA A 14 10.47 27.64 -13.54
CA ALA A 14 9.38 26.81 -13.04
C ALA A 14 9.66 26.08 -11.71
N VAL A 15 10.91 26.02 -11.26
CA VAL A 15 11.29 25.31 -10.01
C VAL A 15 11.31 26.25 -8.79
N GLY A 16 11.33 27.56 -8.99
CA GLY A 16 11.42 28.56 -7.93
C GLY A 16 10.09 28.91 -7.23
N LEU A 17 8.95 28.52 -7.76
CA LEU A 17 7.64 28.97 -7.25
C LEU A 17 6.93 27.93 -6.33
N LEU A 18 7.48 26.73 -6.17
CA LEU A 18 6.92 25.67 -5.33
C LEU A 18 7.58 25.55 -3.93
N ALA A 19 8.63 26.31 -3.66
CA ALA A 19 9.36 26.25 -2.38
C ALA A 19 8.96 27.35 -1.37
N GLY A 20 8.03 28.22 -1.70
CA GLY A 20 7.72 29.44 -0.92
C GLY A 20 6.51 29.38 0.01
N THR A 21 5.74 28.28 0.08
CA THR A 21 4.45 28.23 0.81
C THR A 21 4.35 27.21 1.96
N ILE A 22 5.47 26.67 2.46
CA ILE A 22 5.45 25.65 3.55
C ILE A 22 5.98 26.20 4.89
N LEU A 23 6.24 27.48 5.04
CA LEU A 23 6.71 28.06 6.30
C LEU A 23 5.81 29.20 6.76
N GLY A 24 4.73 28.83 7.46
CA GLY A 24 3.86 29.81 8.14
C GLY A 24 2.64 29.20 8.78
N GLY A 25 2.75 28.79 10.04
CA GLY A 25 1.58 28.44 10.82
C GLY A 25 1.81 27.40 11.93
N LEU A 26 2.51 27.79 12.99
CA LEU A 26 2.44 27.08 14.27
C LEU A 26 1.40 27.79 15.15
N PRO A 27 0.38 27.12 15.68
CA PRO A 27 -0.46 27.68 16.74
C PRO A 27 0.21 27.43 18.09
N VAL A 28 0.27 28.51 18.87
CA VAL A 28 0.62 28.55 20.29
C VAL A 28 -0.47 27.84 21.09
N LEU A 29 -0.13 26.79 21.82
CA LEU A 29 -1.01 26.14 22.79
C LEU A 29 -0.95 26.86 24.12
N ALA A 30 -2.06 27.47 24.52
CA ALA A 30 -2.30 27.97 25.88
C ALA A 30 -2.68 26.77 26.77
N HIS A 31 -1.99 26.65 27.92
CA HIS A 31 -2.31 25.68 28.97
C HIS A 31 -3.50 26.16 29.78
N ALA A 32 -4.54 25.36 29.85
CA ALA A 32 -5.52 25.43 30.94
C ALA A 32 -5.33 24.19 31.82
N GLN A 33 -5.04 24.43 33.08
CA GLN A 33 -4.80 23.45 34.13
C GLN A 33 -6.13 23.15 34.79
N GLU A 34 -6.58 21.89 34.76
CA GLU A 34 -7.75 21.45 35.51
C GLU A 34 -7.38 20.25 36.38
N ALA A 35 -7.74 20.35 37.65
CA ALA A 35 -7.35 19.46 38.73
C ALA A 35 -8.19 18.19 38.74
N ALA A 36 -7.52 17.04 38.93
CA ALA A 36 -8.17 15.76 39.15
C ALA A 36 -8.50 15.51 40.64
N PRO A 37 -9.64 14.87 40.95
CA PRO A 37 -9.98 14.50 42.32
C PRO A 37 -9.33 13.17 42.73
N ALA A 38 -8.98 13.07 44.00
CA ALA A 38 -8.36 11.93 44.67
C ALA A 38 -9.31 10.72 44.80
N PRO A 39 -8.81 9.48 44.76
CA PRO A 39 -9.65 8.31 45.02
C PRO A 39 -9.84 8.04 46.51
N GLN A 40 -11.08 7.77 46.88
CA GLN A 40 -11.48 7.31 48.19
C GLN A 40 -11.07 5.86 48.47
N ALA A 41 -10.55 5.59 49.66
CA ALA A 41 -10.21 4.28 50.15
C ALA A 41 -11.44 3.48 50.54
N SER A 42 -11.58 2.28 50.04
CA SER A 42 -12.57 1.29 50.46
C SER A 42 -11.97 0.40 51.56
N THR A 43 -12.58 0.40 52.75
CA THR A 43 -12.29 -0.49 53.87
C THR A 43 -13.01 -1.82 53.71
N ALA A 44 -12.31 -2.94 53.88
CA ALA A 44 -12.88 -4.25 54.11
C ALA A 44 -12.29 -4.86 55.39
N PRO A 45 -13.05 -5.64 56.16
CA PRO A 45 -12.76 -5.96 57.58
C PRO A 45 -11.80 -7.13 57.78
N ALA A 46 -10.93 -6.97 58.72
CA ALA A 46 -9.99 -7.99 59.18
C ALA A 46 -10.62 -8.97 60.17
N SER A 47 -10.37 -10.24 60.00
CA SER A 47 -10.64 -11.32 60.96
C SER A 47 -9.52 -11.39 61.99
N ALA A 48 -9.90 -11.52 63.27
CA ALA A 48 -9.00 -11.59 64.42
C ALA A 48 -8.33 -12.99 64.55
N PRO A 49 -7.08 -13.09 65.02
CA PRO A 49 -6.53 -14.28 65.62
C PRO A 49 -6.38 -14.15 67.13
N GLN A 50 -6.58 -15.25 67.83
CA GLN A 50 -6.50 -15.45 69.31
C GLN A 50 -5.06 -15.36 69.85
N PRO A 51 -4.88 -15.18 71.18
CA PRO A 51 -3.67 -14.72 71.82
C PRO A 51 -2.66 -15.83 72.13
N GLY A 52 -1.42 -15.58 71.78
CA GLY A 52 -0.25 -16.30 72.26
C GLY A 52 0.48 -15.54 73.34
N THR A 53 0.96 -16.25 74.30
CA THR A 53 1.66 -15.88 75.53
C THR A 53 2.80 -14.87 75.34
N PRO A 54 3.03 -13.92 76.25
CA PRO A 54 4.03 -12.82 76.06
C PRO A 54 5.46 -13.34 76.29
N PRO A 55 6.41 -12.98 75.45
CA PRO A 55 7.84 -13.06 75.83
C PRO A 55 8.23 -11.86 76.70
N ALA A 56 9.17 -12.10 77.57
CA ALA A 56 9.73 -11.19 78.61
C ALA A 56 10.14 -9.86 78.04
N ALA A 57 9.89 -8.80 78.78
CA ALA A 57 10.29 -7.44 78.47
C ALA A 57 11.80 -7.30 78.28
N PRO A 58 12.28 -6.62 77.18
CA PRO A 58 13.66 -6.18 77.14
C PRO A 58 13.92 -5.05 78.15
N ALA A 59 15.07 -5.17 78.80
CA ALA A 59 15.54 -4.26 79.79
C ALA A 59 15.51 -2.81 79.27
N THR A 60 14.96 -1.91 80.03
CA THR A 60 14.99 -0.44 79.82
C THR A 60 16.43 0.00 79.64
N PRO A 61 16.79 0.69 78.55
CA PRO A 61 18.07 1.35 78.44
C PRO A 61 18.18 2.41 79.51
N ALA A 62 19.35 2.52 80.12
CA ALA A 62 19.67 3.56 81.10
C ALA A 62 19.45 4.92 80.44
N PRO A 63 19.00 5.94 81.16
CA PRO A 63 18.72 7.26 80.63
C PRO A 63 19.96 7.82 80.03
N GLU A 64 19.94 8.05 78.70
CA GLU A 64 21.00 8.80 78.00
C GLU A 64 21.07 10.18 78.61
N GLN A 65 22.27 10.57 79.04
CA GLN A 65 22.53 11.87 79.63
C GLN A 65 22.35 12.93 78.56
N SER A 66 21.27 13.65 78.54
CA SER A 66 21.05 14.84 77.70
C SER A 66 22.08 15.91 78.06
N ARG A 67 22.81 16.38 77.03
CA ARG A 67 23.85 17.38 77.13
C ARG A 67 23.36 18.66 76.40
N VAL A 68 23.84 19.81 76.82
CA VAL A 68 23.47 21.11 76.20
C VAL A 68 24.52 21.43 75.13
N ILE A 69 24.06 21.93 73.99
CA ILE A 69 24.89 22.41 72.90
C ILE A 69 25.44 23.75 73.27
N LYS A 70 26.79 23.86 73.39
CA LYS A 70 27.45 25.13 73.75
C LYS A 70 27.82 25.94 72.51
N SER A 71 28.32 25.31 71.53
CA SER A 71 28.65 25.92 70.20
C SER A 71 28.42 24.95 69.08
N ILE A 72 28.12 25.50 67.90
CA ILE A 72 28.04 24.70 66.68
C ILE A 72 28.90 25.35 65.61
N ARG A 73 29.82 24.57 65.03
CA ARG A 73 30.65 25.00 63.88
C ARG A 73 30.42 24.08 62.72
N VAL A 74 30.38 24.65 61.52
CA VAL A 74 30.31 23.86 60.26
C VAL A 74 31.68 24.00 59.61
N GLU A 75 32.31 22.85 59.28
CA GLU A 75 33.59 22.80 58.60
C GLU A 75 33.43 22.04 57.27
N GLY A 76 34.12 22.50 56.23
CA GLY A 76 34.14 21.84 54.92
C GLY A 76 33.08 22.36 53.92
N SER A 77 32.33 23.41 54.31
CA SER A 77 31.45 24.11 53.40
C SER A 77 32.24 24.96 52.41
N GLN A 78 31.91 24.86 51.12
CA GLN A 78 32.58 25.60 50.04
C GLN A 78 31.61 26.57 49.33
N ARG A 79 30.39 26.09 49.10
CA ARG A 79 29.36 26.78 48.32
C ARG A 79 28.12 27.07 49.15
N ILE A 80 27.81 26.13 50.05
CA ILE A 80 26.65 26.23 50.92
C ILE A 80 27.04 26.99 52.21
N GLU A 81 26.35 28.06 52.55
CA GLU A 81 26.61 28.82 53.74
C GLU A 81 26.41 27.97 55.00
N PRO A 82 27.27 28.14 56.04
CA PRO A 82 27.16 27.35 57.27
C PRO A 82 25.76 27.43 57.90
N GLU A 83 25.13 28.56 57.85
CA GLU A 83 23.75 28.74 58.36
C GLU A 83 22.71 27.94 57.59
N THR A 84 22.91 27.80 56.28
CA THR A 84 22.04 26.95 55.45
C THR A 84 22.23 25.47 55.81
N VAL A 85 23.43 25.01 56.08
CA VAL A 85 23.70 23.64 56.56
C VAL A 85 22.97 23.38 57.89
N LEU A 86 23.08 24.31 58.80
CA LEU A 86 22.39 24.22 60.11
C LEU A 86 20.88 24.22 59.98
N SER A 87 20.31 24.88 59.00
CA SER A 87 18.87 24.88 58.75
C SER A 87 18.28 23.49 58.42
N TYR A 88 19.11 22.58 57.85
CA TYR A 88 18.74 21.20 57.61
C TYR A 88 18.81 20.32 58.86
N THR A 89 19.48 20.79 59.93
CA THR A 89 19.52 20.13 61.21
C THR A 89 18.51 20.77 62.17
N LYS A 90 18.02 20.05 63.14
CA LYS A 90 17.19 20.61 64.22
C LYS A 90 18.02 21.07 65.42
N LEU A 91 19.34 21.15 65.26
CA LEU A 91 20.29 21.51 66.32
C LEU A 91 20.39 23.04 66.53
N ARG A 92 20.19 23.55 67.74
CA ARG A 92 20.39 24.95 68.09
C ARG A 92 21.25 25.09 69.33
N ILE A 93 21.99 26.16 69.39
CA ILE A 93 22.78 26.50 70.60
C ILE A 93 21.82 26.68 71.77
N GLY A 94 22.10 25.96 72.84
CA GLY A 94 21.27 25.92 74.03
C GLY A 94 20.30 24.76 74.15
N ASP A 95 20.07 23.96 73.03
CA ASP A 95 19.24 22.77 73.08
C ASP A 95 19.91 21.57 73.75
N ASN A 96 19.09 20.73 74.37
CA ASN A 96 19.57 19.47 74.91
C ASN A 96 19.67 18.45 73.74
N PHE A 97 20.76 17.70 73.60
CA PHE A 97 20.97 16.72 72.65
C PHE A 97 21.34 15.36 73.21
N THR A 98 21.03 14.29 72.50
CA THR A 98 21.40 12.90 72.75
C THR A 98 22.15 12.38 71.50
N ASN A 99 22.77 11.22 71.58
CA ASN A 99 23.37 10.57 70.41
C ASN A 99 22.33 10.34 69.29
N GLU A 100 21.08 10.05 69.68
CA GLU A 100 19.98 9.84 68.74
C GLU A 100 19.63 11.14 67.95
N THR A 101 19.67 12.32 68.64
CA THR A 101 19.43 13.59 68.00
C THR A 101 20.56 13.96 67.02
N LEU A 102 21.80 13.60 67.34
CA LEU A 102 22.95 13.81 66.42
C LEU A 102 22.88 12.83 65.22
N ASP A 103 22.52 11.56 65.44
CA ASP A 103 22.27 10.62 64.39
C ASP A 103 21.10 11.04 63.45
N GLN A 104 20.04 11.62 64.05
CA GLN A 104 18.95 12.17 63.23
C GLN A 104 19.41 13.37 62.42
N ALA A 105 20.22 14.24 62.97
CA ALA A 105 20.81 15.39 62.24
C ALA A 105 21.72 14.94 61.07
N ILE A 106 22.49 13.87 61.25
CA ILE A 106 23.27 13.24 60.19
C ILE A 106 22.33 12.71 59.09
N LYS A 107 21.26 12.00 59.50
CA LYS A 107 20.27 11.46 58.53
C LYS A 107 19.56 12.58 57.79
N ASP A 108 19.15 13.69 58.48
CA ASP A 108 18.45 14.80 57.86
C ASP A 108 19.38 15.51 56.84
N LEU A 109 20.68 15.68 57.17
CA LEU A 109 21.65 16.25 56.23
C LEU A 109 21.93 15.31 55.06
N GLN A 110 22.04 13.99 55.25
CA GLN A 110 22.22 13.02 54.22
C GLN A 110 20.99 12.92 53.32
N ALA A 111 19.78 13.02 53.89
CA ALA A 111 18.53 13.00 53.14
C ALA A 111 18.35 14.26 52.24
N SER A 112 19.05 15.33 52.50
CA SER A 112 19.04 16.50 51.61
C SER A 112 19.70 16.31 50.27
N ASP A 113 20.46 15.21 50.05
CA ASP A 113 21.28 14.94 48.87
C ASP A 113 22.35 16.02 48.54
N LEU A 114 22.55 17.01 49.42
CA LEU A 114 23.53 18.10 49.24
C LEU A 114 24.95 17.68 49.57
N PHE A 115 25.13 16.68 50.42
CA PHE A 115 26.39 16.31 51.01
C PHE A 115 26.83 14.89 50.62
N ALA A 116 28.10 14.73 50.26
CA ALA A 116 28.73 13.47 49.97
C ALA A 116 29.16 12.73 51.25
N ASP A 117 29.45 13.43 52.29
CA ASP A 117 29.82 12.90 53.58
C ASP A 117 29.45 13.92 54.68
N VAL A 118 28.99 13.39 55.80
CA VAL A 118 28.59 14.18 56.96
C VAL A 118 29.05 13.46 58.20
N GLN A 119 29.84 14.15 59.05
CA GLN A 119 30.31 13.67 60.34
C GLN A 119 30.03 14.74 61.37
N ILE A 120 29.57 14.33 62.54
CA ILE A 120 29.35 15.22 63.66
C ILE A 120 30.29 14.78 64.79
N GLU A 121 31.19 15.70 65.17
CA GLU A 121 32.13 15.49 66.29
C GLU A 121 31.76 16.40 67.47
N GLY A 122 32.34 16.14 68.63
CA GLY A 122 32.17 17.02 69.83
C GLY A 122 31.02 16.59 70.72
N ALA A 123 30.40 15.39 70.50
CA ALA A 123 29.32 14.88 71.36
C ALA A 123 29.65 14.77 72.84
N LEU A 124 30.94 14.72 73.23
CA LEU A 124 31.35 14.65 74.66
C LEU A 124 31.53 15.99 75.31
N THR A 125 31.88 17.02 74.56
CA THR A 125 32.21 18.36 75.09
C THR A 125 31.03 19.37 75.04
N GLY A 126 30.03 19.09 74.16
CA GLY A 126 28.96 20.00 73.81
C GLY A 126 29.32 21.09 72.77
N ASP A 127 30.59 21.05 72.32
CA ASP A 127 31.03 21.88 71.19
C ASP A 127 30.91 21.05 69.89
N ILE A 128 29.82 21.16 69.23
CA ILE A 128 29.47 20.37 68.05
C ILE A 128 30.18 20.90 66.83
N VAL A 129 30.96 20.04 66.14
CA VAL A 129 31.55 20.32 64.82
C VAL A 129 30.89 19.46 63.79
N VAL A 130 30.17 20.04 62.88
CA VAL A 130 29.55 19.41 61.74
C VAL A 130 30.52 19.47 60.59
N ARG A 131 31.21 18.37 60.28
CA ARG A 131 32.05 18.27 59.08
C ARG A 131 31.27 17.72 57.90
N ILE A 132 31.27 18.52 56.87
CA ILE A 132 30.54 18.17 55.66
C ILE A 132 31.49 18.17 54.48
N ARG A 133 31.18 17.33 53.50
CA ARG A 133 31.73 17.38 52.16
C ARG A 133 30.56 17.52 51.16
N GLU A 134 30.55 18.66 50.48
CA GLU A 134 29.48 18.92 49.52
C GLU A 134 29.50 18.00 48.31
N ASN A 135 28.35 17.56 47.86
CA ASN A 135 28.19 16.90 46.56
C ASN A 135 28.56 17.88 45.43
N PRO A 136 29.34 17.43 44.44
CA PRO A 136 29.71 18.28 43.32
C PRO A 136 28.47 18.63 42.45
N ILE A 137 28.59 19.72 41.67
CA ILE A 137 27.60 20.10 40.69
C ILE A 137 27.94 19.46 39.32
N ILE A 138 26.94 18.95 38.64
CA ILE A 138 27.10 18.43 37.29
C ILE A 138 27.40 19.58 36.33
N ASN A 139 28.57 19.57 35.69
CA ASN A 139 28.93 20.52 34.68
C ASN A 139 28.34 20.11 33.33
N ARG A 140 28.53 18.85 32.90
CA ARG A 140 27.99 18.30 31.66
C ARG A 140 27.64 16.82 31.85
N VAL A 141 26.67 16.37 31.05
CA VAL A 141 26.38 14.94 30.87
C VAL A 141 26.77 14.57 29.46
N ILE A 142 27.63 13.59 29.31
CA ILE A 142 28.24 13.15 28.04
C ILE A 142 27.88 11.68 27.81
N PHE A 143 27.54 11.33 26.58
CA PHE A 143 27.33 9.95 26.18
C PHE A 143 28.37 9.52 25.17
N GLU A 144 28.99 8.38 25.41
CA GLU A 144 29.97 7.80 24.52
C GLU A 144 29.54 6.40 24.09
N GLY A 145 29.70 6.06 22.81
CA GLY A 145 29.38 4.73 22.28
C GLY A 145 27.94 4.55 21.82
N ASN A 146 27.05 5.53 21.96
CA ASN A 146 25.65 5.52 21.54
C ASN A 146 25.48 5.74 20.01
N ARG A 147 25.88 4.78 19.18
CA ARG A 147 25.90 4.91 17.71
C ARG A 147 24.52 4.72 17.07
N ARG A 148 23.65 3.91 17.66
CA ARG A 148 22.32 3.54 17.14
C ARG A 148 21.19 4.38 17.72
N LEU A 149 21.37 4.81 18.96
CA LEU A 149 20.42 5.66 19.66
C LEU A 149 20.95 7.08 19.68
N LYS A 150 20.18 8.01 19.10
CA LYS A 150 20.54 9.42 19.10
C LYS A 150 20.51 9.99 20.52
N GLN A 151 21.44 10.89 20.83
CA GLN A 151 21.54 11.56 22.13
C GLN A 151 20.23 12.18 22.57
N ASP A 152 19.52 12.88 21.68
CA ASP A 152 18.23 13.55 21.99
C ASP A 152 17.16 12.62 22.59
N LYS A 153 17.20 11.31 22.26
CA LYS A 153 16.30 10.32 22.81
C LYS A 153 16.73 9.89 24.23
N ILE A 154 18.03 9.80 24.47
CA ILE A 154 18.57 9.47 25.80
C ILE A 154 18.33 10.65 26.75
N ASP A 155 18.59 11.88 26.30
CA ASP A 155 18.41 13.11 27.08
C ASP A 155 16.96 13.31 27.58
N LYS A 156 15.97 12.76 26.88
CA LYS A 156 14.55 12.82 27.30
C LYS A 156 14.20 11.83 28.40
N GLU A 157 14.93 10.74 28.51
CA GLU A 157 14.66 9.67 29.48
C GLU A 157 15.44 9.86 30.77
N ILE A 158 16.63 10.46 30.74
CA ILE A 158 17.43 10.72 31.94
C ILE A 158 16.91 11.91 32.73
N LYS A 159 17.09 11.84 34.05
CA LYS A 159 16.73 12.92 34.98
C LYS A 159 17.89 13.87 35.27
N LEU A 160 19.13 13.39 35.18
CA LEU A 160 20.31 14.20 35.41
C LEU A 160 20.46 15.30 34.35
N LYS A 161 20.60 16.54 34.80
CA LYS A 161 20.79 17.70 33.92
C LYS A 161 22.02 18.52 34.40
N PRO A 162 22.66 19.25 33.50
CA PRO A 162 23.68 20.22 33.89
C PRO A 162 23.19 21.19 34.99
N ARG A 163 24.07 21.61 35.91
CA ARG A 163 23.81 22.48 37.05
C ARG A 163 23.00 21.84 38.20
N GLN A 164 22.67 20.56 38.13
CA GLN A 164 22.09 19.82 39.24
C GLN A 164 23.20 19.25 40.16
N ILE A 165 22.80 18.91 41.38
CA ILE A 165 23.69 18.26 42.35
C ILE A 165 23.89 16.81 41.92
N PHE A 166 25.15 16.40 41.92
CA PHE A 166 25.51 15.01 41.60
C PHE A 166 25.29 14.11 42.82
N THR A 167 24.52 13.03 42.61
CA THR A 167 24.43 11.95 43.59
C THR A 167 24.69 10.58 42.89
N ARG A 168 25.37 9.67 43.57
CA ARG A 168 25.63 8.33 43.05
C ARG A 168 24.31 7.56 42.79
N THR A 169 23.29 7.83 43.58
CA THR A 169 21.98 7.22 43.44
C THR A 169 21.25 7.67 42.17
N ALA A 170 21.29 8.98 41.88
CA ALA A 170 20.67 9.52 40.66
C ALA A 170 21.40 8.97 39.40
N VAL A 171 22.72 8.88 39.41
CA VAL A 171 23.49 8.27 38.30
C VAL A 171 23.10 6.80 38.07
N ARG A 172 23.02 6.00 39.17
CA ARG A 172 22.56 4.59 39.04
C ARG A 172 21.17 4.46 38.48
N GLN A 173 20.26 5.33 38.88
CA GLN A 173 18.89 5.33 38.31
C GLN A 173 18.89 5.68 36.82
N ASP A 174 19.70 6.64 36.41
CA ASP A 174 19.79 6.99 34.98
C ASP A 174 20.47 5.90 34.16
N VAL A 175 21.50 5.21 34.70
CA VAL A 175 22.06 4.00 34.09
C VAL A 175 20.96 2.98 33.82
N GLN A 176 20.07 2.71 34.80
CA GLN A 176 18.97 1.77 34.61
C GLN A 176 17.96 2.25 33.54
N ARG A 177 17.63 3.56 33.51
CA ARG A 177 16.78 4.14 32.47
C ARG A 177 17.36 3.98 31.06
N ILE A 178 18.66 4.24 30.91
CA ILE A 178 19.36 4.08 29.63
C ILE A 178 19.37 2.60 29.21
N ILE A 179 19.70 1.67 30.13
CA ILE A 179 19.65 0.23 29.83
C ILE A 179 18.25 -0.19 29.41
N GLU A 180 17.20 0.26 30.10
CA GLU A 180 15.83 -0.06 29.76
C GLU A 180 15.42 0.50 28.40
N LEU A 181 15.88 1.72 28.05
CA LEU A 181 15.68 2.31 26.74
C LEU A 181 16.29 1.44 25.61
N TYR A 182 17.48 0.88 25.83
CA TYR A 182 18.11 -0.06 24.90
C TYR A 182 17.38 -1.41 24.86
N ARG A 183 16.87 -1.90 25.98
CA ARG A 183 16.04 -3.13 26.04
C ARG A 183 14.76 -3.00 25.24
N ARG A 184 14.06 -1.86 25.34
CA ARG A 184 12.87 -1.56 24.51
C ARG A 184 13.19 -1.57 23.01
N GLN A 185 14.45 -1.32 22.63
CA GLN A 185 14.90 -1.45 21.24
C GLN A 185 15.40 -2.85 20.86
N GLY A 186 15.24 -3.82 21.74
CA GLY A 186 15.67 -5.20 21.53
C GLY A 186 17.16 -5.43 21.73
N ARG A 187 17.85 -4.57 22.50
CA ARG A 187 19.28 -4.69 22.81
C ARG A 187 19.49 -5.05 24.27
N PHE A 188 19.26 -6.32 24.59
CA PHE A 188 19.32 -6.84 25.95
C PHE A 188 20.75 -7.01 26.47
N ALA A 189 21.73 -7.02 25.57
CA ALA A 189 23.15 -7.06 25.90
C ALA A 189 23.75 -5.66 26.16
N ALA A 190 22.95 -4.60 26.07
CA ALA A 190 23.45 -3.26 26.33
C ALA A 190 23.91 -3.10 27.77
N SER A 191 25.08 -2.49 27.94
CA SER A 191 25.64 -2.12 29.23
C SER A 191 26.04 -0.65 29.25
N VAL A 192 25.88 -0.03 30.40
CA VAL A 192 26.19 1.40 30.58
C VAL A 192 27.06 1.54 31.80
N SER A 193 28.26 2.10 31.65
CA SER A 193 29.21 2.32 32.72
C SER A 193 29.37 3.83 32.94
N PRO A 194 28.99 4.34 34.12
CA PRO A 194 29.16 5.76 34.40
C PRO A 194 30.58 6.04 34.79
N LYS A 195 31.24 7.04 34.20
CA LYS A 195 32.51 7.61 34.59
C LYS A 195 32.30 9.04 35.07
N MET A 196 33.09 9.44 36.04
CA MET A 196 33.06 10.76 36.62
C MET A 196 34.41 11.41 36.47
N VAL A 197 34.45 12.63 35.98
CA VAL A 197 35.66 13.44 35.88
C VAL A 197 35.48 14.66 36.77
N SER A 198 36.27 14.70 37.85
CA SER A 198 36.28 15.82 38.77
C SER A 198 36.96 17.05 38.13
N LEU A 199 36.36 18.19 38.29
CA LEU A 199 36.80 19.48 37.78
C LEU A 199 36.98 20.44 38.95
N ASP A 200 37.74 21.54 38.73
CA ASP A 200 37.89 22.61 39.72
C ASP A 200 36.52 23.17 40.16
N GLN A 201 36.48 23.77 41.34
CA GLN A 201 35.29 24.40 41.98
C GLN A 201 34.20 23.37 42.30
N ASN A 202 34.52 22.16 42.76
CA ASN A 202 33.60 21.10 43.15
C ASN A 202 32.54 20.80 42.08
N ARG A 203 33.01 20.71 40.80
CA ARG A 203 32.18 20.31 39.63
C ARG A 203 32.58 18.93 39.13
N VAL A 204 31.63 18.28 38.43
CA VAL A 204 31.86 16.95 37.85
C VAL A 204 31.25 16.85 36.46
N ASP A 205 31.97 16.30 35.51
CA ASP A 205 31.42 15.80 34.25
C ASP A 205 31.03 14.34 34.45
N VAL A 206 29.79 14.01 34.06
CA VAL A 206 29.26 12.63 34.10
C VAL A 206 29.29 12.08 32.68
N ILE A 207 30.05 11.02 32.47
CA ILE A 207 30.19 10.35 31.18
C ILE A 207 29.52 8.99 31.27
N PHE A 208 28.53 8.74 30.45
CA PHE A 208 27.92 7.43 30.30
C PHE A 208 28.54 6.71 29.09
N GLU A 209 29.47 5.77 29.38
CA GLU A 209 29.97 4.88 28.33
C GLU A 209 28.98 3.79 28.04
N VAL A 210 28.44 3.80 26.84
CA VAL A 210 27.43 2.86 26.38
C VAL A 210 28.06 1.83 25.47
N ASN A 211 27.93 0.57 25.82
CA ASN A 211 28.15 -0.54 24.91
C ASN A 211 26.79 -1.08 24.49
N GLU A 212 26.37 -0.76 23.26
CA GLU A 212 25.02 -1.06 22.76
C GLU A 212 24.74 -2.56 22.57
N GLY A 213 25.80 -3.37 22.43
CA GLY A 213 25.65 -4.80 22.14
C GLY A 213 24.92 -5.12 20.82
N PRO A 214 24.79 -6.38 20.44
CA PRO A 214 24.00 -6.82 19.31
C PRO A 214 22.50 -6.68 19.59
N LYS A 215 21.69 -6.66 18.52
CA LYS A 215 20.23 -6.79 18.66
C LYS A 215 19.89 -8.24 18.97
N SER A 216 19.16 -8.47 20.06
CA SER A 216 18.74 -9.83 20.45
C SER A 216 17.57 -10.29 19.62
N GLN A 217 17.59 -11.55 19.20
CA GLN A 217 16.56 -12.18 18.36
C GLN A 217 16.04 -13.45 19.02
N VAL A 218 14.85 -13.88 18.63
CA VAL A 218 14.31 -15.16 19.06
C VAL A 218 14.90 -16.27 18.20
N ARG A 219 15.83 -17.00 18.79
CA ARG A 219 16.54 -18.12 18.14
C ARG A 219 15.68 -19.35 18.01
N GLN A 220 14.95 -19.66 19.08
CA GLN A 220 14.16 -20.89 19.16
C GLN A 220 12.88 -20.66 19.95
N ILE A 221 11.79 -21.28 19.48
CA ILE A 221 10.52 -21.36 20.18
C ILE A 221 10.22 -22.84 20.38
N ASN A 222 10.21 -23.29 21.63
CA ASN A 222 9.88 -24.62 22.04
C ASN A 222 8.45 -24.65 22.54
N ILE A 223 7.71 -25.72 22.23
CA ILE A 223 6.38 -25.95 22.74
C ILE A 223 6.39 -27.37 23.35
N ILE A 224 6.05 -27.47 24.61
CA ILE A 224 6.08 -28.73 25.39
C ILE A 224 4.66 -29.11 25.78
N GLY A 225 4.29 -30.35 25.56
CA GLY A 225 2.93 -30.86 25.86
C GLY A 225 2.00 -30.89 24.66
N ASN A 226 2.47 -30.45 23.47
CA ASN A 226 1.74 -30.48 22.21
C ASN A 226 1.88 -31.84 21.50
N ASN A 227 0.99 -32.75 21.80
CA ASN A 227 0.98 -34.10 21.23
C ASN A 227 0.18 -34.18 19.91
N VAL A 228 -0.79 -33.29 19.71
CA VAL A 228 -1.73 -33.30 18.57
C VAL A 228 -1.22 -32.48 17.39
N PHE A 229 -0.69 -31.31 17.66
CA PHE A 229 -0.22 -30.43 16.62
C PHE A 229 1.30 -30.27 16.65
N SER A 230 1.92 -30.32 15.48
CA SER A 230 3.36 -30.11 15.38
C SER A 230 3.75 -28.69 15.77
N ASP A 231 4.93 -28.54 16.35
CA ASP A 231 5.54 -27.23 16.65
C ASP A 231 5.52 -26.27 15.46
N ALA A 232 5.75 -26.78 14.26
CA ALA A 232 5.75 -25.95 13.06
C ALA A 232 4.37 -25.33 12.78
N LYS A 233 3.28 -26.09 13.00
CA LYS A 233 1.91 -25.61 12.85
C LYS A 233 1.57 -24.58 13.92
N LEU A 234 1.97 -24.81 15.16
CA LEU A 234 1.72 -23.89 16.29
C LEU A 234 2.53 -22.60 16.13
N ARG A 235 3.83 -22.70 15.80
CA ARG A 235 4.67 -21.51 15.51
C ARG A 235 4.15 -20.68 14.34
N ALA A 236 3.45 -21.28 13.38
CA ALA A 236 2.82 -20.53 12.29
C ALA A 236 1.70 -19.61 12.77
N GLN A 237 1.00 -19.95 13.86
CA GLN A 237 -0.09 -19.14 14.45
C GLN A 237 0.43 -17.95 15.27
N MET A 238 1.66 -18.02 15.76
CA MET A 238 2.25 -17.02 16.65
C MET A 238 2.68 -15.78 15.87
N ALA A 239 2.63 -14.62 16.52
CA ALA A 239 3.16 -13.36 15.98
C ALA A 239 4.70 -13.34 16.04
N THR A 240 5.29 -13.88 17.11
CA THR A 240 6.73 -14.01 17.26
C THR A 240 7.27 -15.07 16.30
N LYS A 241 8.32 -14.73 15.55
CA LYS A 241 8.96 -15.61 14.56
C LYS A 241 10.40 -15.92 14.97
N GLN A 242 10.85 -17.15 14.69
CA GLN A 242 12.27 -17.53 14.83
C GLN A 242 13.12 -16.82 13.78
N ALA A 243 14.29 -16.34 14.20
CA ALA A 243 15.29 -15.78 13.29
C ALA A 243 15.85 -16.87 12.37
N ARG A 244 15.62 -16.74 11.06
CA ARG A 244 16.12 -17.59 9.98
C ARG A 244 16.64 -16.74 8.83
N LEU A 245 17.39 -17.32 7.91
CA LEU A 245 17.96 -16.60 6.76
C LEU A 245 16.90 -15.83 5.94
N LEU A 246 15.70 -16.40 5.79
CA LEU A 246 14.58 -15.79 5.05
C LEU A 246 13.80 -14.75 5.87
N THR A 247 14.05 -14.62 7.17
CA THR A 247 13.36 -13.66 8.06
C THR A 247 14.23 -12.46 8.46
N LEU A 248 15.38 -12.28 7.82
CA LEU A 248 16.33 -11.18 8.09
C LEU A 248 15.70 -9.78 7.95
N LEU A 249 14.69 -9.64 7.13
CA LEU A 249 13.96 -8.37 6.89
C LEU A 249 12.66 -8.25 7.71
N SER A 250 12.31 -9.26 8.52
CA SER A 250 11.11 -9.24 9.36
C SER A 250 11.40 -8.57 10.71
N SER A 251 10.54 -7.65 11.13
CA SER A 251 10.61 -7.00 12.44
C SER A 251 10.17 -7.92 13.60
N ASN A 252 9.55 -9.07 13.32
CA ASN A 252 8.89 -9.94 14.30
C ASN A 252 9.82 -11.00 14.91
N THR A 253 11.11 -10.95 14.61
CA THR A 253 12.13 -11.85 15.17
C THR A 253 12.71 -11.38 16.49
N GLY A 254 12.47 -10.13 16.93
CA GLY A 254 12.90 -9.62 18.22
C GLY A 254 12.01 -10.08 19.36
N TYR A 255 12.59 -10.27 20.56
CA TYR A 255 11.80 -10.54 21.77
C TYR A 255 11.03 -9.31 22.23
N ASP A 256 9.78 -9.52 22.63
CA ASP A 256 8.86 -8.51 23.15
C ASP A 256 7.91 -9.18 24.16
N GLN A 257 7.78 -8.64 25.35
CA GLN A 257 6.99 -9.24 26.43
C GLN A 257 5.48 -9.20 26.15
N ASP A 258 4.99 -8.10 25.55
CA ASP A 258 3.56 -7.99 25.21
C ASP A 258 3.22 -8.98 24.10
N ARG A 259 4.15 -9.21 23.18
CA ARG A 259 4.00 -10.18 22.11
C ARG A 259 4.03 -11.61 22.63
N LEU A 260 4.81 -11.89 23.69
CA LEU A 260 4.78 -13.18 24.37
C LEU A 260 3.38 -13.49 24.93
N ALA A 261 2.76 -12.51 25.61
CA ALA A 261 1.39 -12.65 26.13
C ALA A 261 0.35 -12.78 25.00
N TYR A 262 0.53 -12.01 23.92
CA TYR A 262 -0.32 -12.11 22.73
C TYR A 262 -0.24 -13.49 22.07
N ASP A 263 0.95 -14.08 21.97
CA ASP A 263 1.16 -15.42 21.43
C ASP A 263 0.49 -16.51 22.26
N GLN A 264 0.46 -16.38 23.60
CA GLN A 264 -0.32 -17.27 24.47
C GLN A 264 -1.83 -17.23 24.11
N GLN A 265 -2.37 -16.02 23.90
CA GLN A 265 -3.76 -15.86 23.48
C GLN A 265 -4.01 -16.45 22.09
N LYS A 266 -3.07 -16.26 21.15
CA LYS A 266 -3.15 -16.86 19.81
C LYS A 266 -3.13 -18.39 19.84
N LEU A 267 -2.26 -18.99 20.63
CA LEU A 267 -2.25 -20.44 20.83
C LEU A 267 -3.58 -20.92 21.43
N ARG A 268 -4.08 -20.25 22.47
CA ARG A 268 -5.38 -20.57 23.07
C ARG A 268 -6.51 -20.45 22.05
N GLN A 269 -6.58 -19.35 21.31
CA GLN A 269 -7.58 -19.16 20.28
C GLN A 269 -7.51 -20.26 19.21
N PHE A 270 -6.30 -20.62 18.76
CA PHE A 270 -6.11 -21.69 17.78
C PHE A 270 -6.67 -23.03 18.29
N TYR A 271 -6.29 -23.45 19.51
CA TYR A 271 -6.77 -24.73 20.09
C TYR A 271 -8.28 -24.72 20.31
N LEU A 272 -8.85 -23.61 20.80
CA LEU A 272 -10.30 -23.45 20.95
C LEU A 272 -11.03 -23.51 19.60
N THR A 273 -10.42 -23.08 18.52
CA THR A 273 -11.01 -23.17 17.16
C THR A 273 -10.86 -24.56 16.55
N GLU A 274 -9.91 -25.37 17.04
CA GLU A 274 -9.69 -26.76 16.60
C GLU A 274 -10.44 -27.79 17.45
N GLY A 275 -11.18 -27.36 18.49
CA GLY A 275 -12.06 -28.19 19.29
C GLY A 275 -11.56 -28.53 20.70
N TYR A 276 -10.46 -27.98 21.15
CA TYR A 276 -9.85 -28.26 22.44
C TYR A 276 -10.31 -27.25 23.50
N ALA A 277 -11.51 -27.43 24.03
CA ALA A 277 -12.14 -26.48 24.96
C ALA A 277 -11.39 -26.33 26.29
N ASP A 278 -10.73 -27.39 26.75
CA ASP A 278 -9.99 -27.42 28.02
C ASP A 278 -8.53 -26.95 27.90
N PHE A 279 -8.10 -26.47 26.71
CA PHE A 279 -6.73 -26.05 26.44
C PHE A 279 -6.26 -24.95 27.39
N LYS A 280 -5.07 -25.16 27.98
CA LYS A 280 -4.40 -24.18 28.83
C LYS A 280 -2.93 -24.02 28.45
N VAL A 281 -2.44 -22.80 28.56
CA VAL A 281 -1.01 -22.51 28.58
C VAL A 281 -0.60 -22.47 30.07
N ILE A 282 0.19 -23.45 30.48
CA ILE A 282 0.64 -23.60 31.88
C ILE A 282 1.70 -22.54 32.18
N SER A 283 2.67 -22.37 31.28
CA SER A 283 3.70 -21.37 31.45
C SER A 283 4.26 -20.92 30.08
N ALA A 284 4.79 -19.72 30.04
CA ALA A 284 5.55 -19.18 28.90
C ALA A 284 6.77 -18.45 29.47
N VAL A 285 7.94 -18.98 29.21
CA VAL A 285 9.21 -18.45 29.73
C VAL A 285 10.11 -18.07 28.54
N ALA A 286 10.70 -16.89 28.61
CA ALA A 286 11.70 -16.43 27.66
C ALA A 286 13.06 -16.31 28.37
N GLU A 287 14.00 -17.13 27.97
CA GLU A 287 15.35 -17.18 28.51
C GLU A 287 16.34 -16.54 27.56
N LEU A 288 17.17 -15.64 28.10
CA LEU A 288 18.25 -15.03 27.35
C LEU A 288 19.46 -15.98 27.34
N THR A 289 20.02 -16.24 26.17
CA THR A 289 21.22 -17.08 26.05
C THR A 289 22.40 -16.47 26.82
N PRO A 290 23.37 -17.28 27.29
CA PRO A 290 24.50 -16.80 28.10
C PRO A 290 25.34 -15.70 27.41
N ASP A 291 25.41 -15.71 26.08
CA ASP A 291 26.08 -14.70 25.27
C ASP A 291 25.22 -13.42 25.08
N LYS A 292 24.03 -13.36 25.69
CA LYS A 292 23.06 -12.25 25.63
C LYS A 292 22.63 -11.83 24.21
N ARG A 293 22.78 -12.70 23.21
CA ARG A 293 22.47 -12.41 21.81
C ARG A 293 21.07 -12.83 21.43
N ASP A 294 20.60 -13.97 21.97
CA ASP A 294 19.38 -14.61 21.51
C ASP A 294 18.46 -14.94 22.69
N PHE A 295 17.17 -15.10 22.37
CA PHE A 295 16.17 -15.62 23.28
C PHE A 295 15.74 -17.03 22.86
N ILE A 296 15.56 -17.89 23.84
CA ILE A 296 14.85 -19.17 23.72
C ILE A 296 13.53 -19.01 24.45
N ILE A 297 12.41 -19.19 23.76
CA ILE A 297 11.08 -19.09 24.34
C ILE A 297 10.51 -20.51 24.48
N THR A 298 10.07 -20.88 25.68
CA THR A 298 9.46 -22.19 25.94
C THR A 298 8.04 -21.98 26.43
N TYR A 299 7.08 -22.55 25.71
CA TYR A 299 5.67 -22.63 26.12
C TYR A 299 5.40 -24.05 26.63
N VAL A 300 4.81 -24.17 27.79
CA VAL A 300 4.30 -25.45 28.33
C VAL A 300 2.79 -25.40 28.23
N VAL A 301 2.21 -26.34 27.49
CA VAL A 301 0.77 -26.39 27.22
C VAL A 301 0.16 -27.72 27.68
N GLU A 302 -1.11 -27.65 28.01
CA GLU A 302 -1.98 -28.81 28.27
C GLU A 302 -3.11 -28.75 27.24
N GLU A 303 -3.14 -29.73 26.30
CA GLU A 303 -4.05 -29.70 25.17
C GLU A 303 -5.49 -30.04 25.55
N GLY A 304 -5.68 -30.88 26.55
CA GLY A 304 -6.98 -31.43 26.93
C GLY A 304 -7.56 -32.39 25.89
N LYS A 305 -8.84 -32.67 25.99
CA LYS A 305 -9.57 -33.55 25.07
C LYS A 305 -10.29 -32.70 24.01
N ARG A 306 -10.55 -33.33 22.86
CA ARG A 306 -11.25 -32.66 21.74
C ARG A 306 -12.76 -32.85 21.86
N TYR A 307 -13.50 -31.75 21.90
CA TYR A 307 -14.95 -31.73 22.05
C TYR A 307 -15.68 -31.56 20.75
N LYS A 308 -16.93 -32.05 20.68
CA LYS A 308 -17.90 -31.71 19.64
C LYS A 308 -18.97 -30.81 20.22
N PHE A 309 -19.69 -30.07 19.37
CA PHE A 309 -20.90 -29.40 19.80
C PHE A 309 -21.96 -30.44 20.21
N GLY A 310 -22.48 -30.30 21.39
CA GLY A 310 -23.70 -30.97 21.86
C GLY A 310 -24.96 -30.30 21.31
N ASP A 311 -25.97 -30.10 22.12
CA ASP A 311 -27.16 -29.36 21.71
C ASP A 311 -26.84 -27.85 21.61
N VAL A 312 -27.26 -27.25 20.50
CA VAL A 312 -27.14 -25.80 20.27
C VAL A 312 -28.55 -25.25 20.22
N THR A 313 -28.92 -24.49 21.25
CA THR A 313 -30.25 -23.94 21.41
C THR A 313 -30.19 -22.42 21.54
N VAL A 314 -31.27 -21.77 21.13
CA VAL A 314 -31.50 -20.34 21.34
C VAL A 314 -32.74 -20.23 22.24
N ASP A 315 -32.59 -19.52 23.33
CA ASP A 315 -33.68 -19.17 24.23
C ASP A 315 -33.92 -17.66 24.15
N SER A 316 -35.11 -17.26 23.70
CA SER A 316 -35.48 -15.87 23.53
C SER A 316 -36.95 -15.64 23.82
N ASP A 317 -37.24 -14.66 24.66
CA ASP A 317 -38.60 -14.21 24.94
C ASP A 317 -39.12 -13.21 23.89
N ILE A 318 -38.33 -12.92 22.86
CA ILE A 318 -38.74 -11.99 21.78
C ILE A 318 -39.78 -12.65 20.88
N ARG A 319 -41.00 -12.10 20.86
CA ARG A 319 -42.18 -12.66 20.16
C ARG A 319 -41.95 -12.91 18.65
N ASP A 320 -41.08 -12.12 18.01
CA ASP A 320 -40.82 -12.17 16.56
C ASP A 320 -39.77 -13.23 16.17
N PHE A 321 -39.17 -13.93 17.16
CA PHE A 321 -38.13 -14.93 16.93
C PHE A 321 -38.69 -16.34 16.89
N ASP A 322 -38.42 -17.06 15.81
CA ASP A 322 -38.53 -18.51 15.78
C ASP A 322 -37.20 -19.11 16.27
N ASN A 323 -37.14 -19.40 17.58
CA ASN A 323 -35.92 -19.90 18.23
C ASN A 323 -35.37 -21.14 17.52
N LYS A 324 -36.21 -22.05 17.01
CA LYS A 324 -35.78 -23.24 16.29
C LYS A 324 -35.15 -22.95 14.95
N ARG A 325 -35.76 -22.05 14.16
CA ARG A 325 -35.21 -21.63 12.87
C ARG A 325 -33.90 -20.86 13.04
N LEU A 326 -33.85 -19.99 14.05
CA LEU A 326 -32.65 -19.25 14.35
C LEU A 326 -31.52 -20.20 14.75
N ALA A 327 -31.74 -21.13 15.68
CA ALA A 327 -30.75 -22.13 16.09
C ALA A 327 -30.27 -23.00 14.91
N ALA A 328 -31.18 -23.41 14.00
CA ALA A 328 -30.82 -24.18 12.81
C ALA A 328 -29.96 -23.41 11.80
N SER A 329 -30.02 -22.06 11.80
CA SER A 329 -29.25 -21.20 10.90
C SER A 329 -27.85 -20.90 11.39
N LEU A 330 -27.55 -21.15 12.69
CA LEU A 330 -26.27 -20.79 13.30
C LEU A 330 -25.09 -21.55 12.69
N PRO A 331 -23.88 -20.94 12.66
CA PRO A 331 -22.64 -21.60 12.28
C PRO A 331 -22.25 -22.76 13.18
N ALA A 332 -22.56 -22.67 14.49
CA ALA A 332 -22.39 -23.76 15.44
C ALA A 332 -23.48 -24.81 15.28
N ARG A 333 -23.14 -26.06 14.96
CA ARG A 333 -24.11 -27.14 14.72
C ARG A 333 -23.77 -28.36 15.57
N LYS A 334 -24.82 -29.03 16.10
CA LYS A 334 -24.67 -30.29 16.83
C LYS A 334 -23.88 -31.34 16.02
N GLY A 335 -22.92 -31.97 16.66
CA GLY A 335 -22.06 -32.99 16.04
C GLY A 335 -20.81 -32.50 15.33
N ASP A 336 -20.74 -31.21 14.96
CA ASP A 336 -19.50 -30.60 14.45
C ASP A 336 -18.44 -30.55 15.56
N TRP A 337 -17.18 -30.48 15.18
CA TRP A 337 -16.13 -30.19 16.14
C TRP A 337 -16.31 -28.82 16.75
N TYR A 338 -16.16 -28.69 18.05
CA TYR A 338 -16.23 -27.43 18.76
C TYR A 338 -15.26 -26.42 18.14
N ASN A 339 -15.72 -25.20 18.01
CA ASN A 339 -14.94 -24.11 17.43
C ASN A 339 -15.42 -22.79 18.06
N ALA A 340 -14.56 -22.16 18.87
CA ALA A 340 -14.89 -20.91 19.55
C ALA A 340 -15.28 -19.79 18.59
N LYS A 341 -14.64 -19.73 17.41
CA LYS A 341 -15.00 -18.74 16.38
C LYS A 341 -16.42 -18.94 15.86
N LYS A 342 -16.86 -20.19 15.67
CA LYS A 342 -18.26 -20.45 15.28
C LYS A 342 -19.25 -20.00 16.37
N VAL A 343 -18.86 -20.02 17.64
CA VAL A 343 -19.70 -19.48 18.72
C VAL A 343 -19.78 -17.96 18.63
N GLU A 344 -18.64 -17.27 18.48
CA GLU A 344 -18.60 -15.82 18.27
C GLU A 344 -19.41 -15.41 17.02
N ASP A 345 -19.20 -16.11 15.90
CA ASP A 345 -19.96 -15.88 14.65
C ASP A 345 -21.48 -16.13 14.86
N SER A 346 -21.85 -17.08 15.73
CA SER A 346 -23.25 -17.36 16.09
C SER A 346 -23.85 -16.22 16.91
N ILE A 347 -23.13 -15.70 17.91
CA ILE A 347 -23.54 -14.52 18.69
C ILE A 347 -23.73 -13.31 17.76
N GLU A 348 -22.76 -13.07 16.88
CA GLU A 348 -22.85 -11.97 15.89
C GLU A 348 -24.06 -12.15 14.98
N GLN A 349 -24.34 -13.36 14.52
CA GLN A 349 -25.50 -13.64 13.68
C GLN A 349 -26.83 -13.44 14.43
N ILE A 350 -26.93 -13.86 15.69
CA ILE A 350 -28.10 -13.63 16.53
C ILE A 350 -28.31 -12.12 16.73
N ASN A 351 -27.28 -11.38 17.12
CA ASN A 351 -27.33 -9.93 17.29
C ASN A 351 -27.70 -9.20 15.99
N ASN A 352 -27.16 -9.63 14.85
CA ASN A 352 -27.52 -9.08 13.56
C ASN A 352 -28.99 -9.36 13.23
N THR A 353 -29.48 -10.56 13.54
CA THR A 353 -30.89 -10.92 13.33
C THR A 353 -31.80 -10.11 14.25
N ALA A 354 -31.45 -9.95 15.51
CA ALA A 354 -32.17 -9.08 16.45
C ALA A 354 -32.23 -7.63 15.95
N GLY A 355 -31.09 -7.11 15.46
CA GLY A 355 -31.00 -5.78 14.87
C GLY A 355 -31.85 -5.59 13.61
N LEU A 356 -32.08 -6.63 12.80
CA LEU A 356 -32.99 -6.57 11.66
C LEU A 356 -34.47 -6.38 12.09
N TYR A 357 -34.83 -6.91 13.26
CA TYR A 357 -36.19 -6.78 13.85
C TYR A 357 -36.36 -5.52 14.72
N GLY A 358 -35.31 -4.70 14.83
CA GLY A 358 -35.39 -3.41 15.55
C GLY A 358 -34.91 -3.46 17.01
N TYR A 359 -34.20 -4.50 17.43
CA TYR A 359 -33.67 -4.61 18.80
C TYR A 359 -32.21 -4.15 18.84
N ALA A 360 -31.98 -2.91 19.29
CA ALA A 360 -30.67 -2.27 19.28
C ALA A 360 -29.72 -2.83 20.32
N PHE A 361 -30.22 -3.15 21.49
CA PHE A 361 -29.43 -3.46 22.68
C PHE A 361 -29.58 -4.94 23.12
N SER A 362 -29.71 -5.88 22.17
CA SER A 362 -29.75 -7.30 22.51
C SER A 362 -28.41 -7.76 23.07
N ASP A 363 -28.42 -8.32 24.27
CA ASP A 363 -27.29 -9.00 24.86
C ASP A 363 -27.49 -10.52 24.73
N VAL A 364 -26.53 -11.19 24.11
CA VAL A 364 -26.58 -12.63 23.85
C VAL A 364 -25.55 -13.32 24.70
N ASN A 365 -26.02 -14.00 25.76
CA ASN A 365 -25.18 -14.67 26.71
C ASN A 365 -25.10 -16.20 26.45
N PRO A 366 -23.94 -16.72 25.93
CA PRO A 366 -23.79 -18.14 25.70
C PRO A 366 -23.57 -18.88 27.04
N GLN A 367 -24.45 -19.81 27.35
CA GLN A 367 -24.30 -20.72 28.51
C GLN A 367 -23.73 -22.05 28.04
N TYR A 368 -22.60 -22.44 28.62
CA TYR A 368 -21.87 -23.65 28.25
C TYR A 368 -22.19 -24.77 29.22
N ARG A 369 -22.56 -25.95 28.70
CA ARG A 369 -22.81 -27.19 29.48
C ARG A 369 -21.89 -28.31 28.96
N PRO A 370 -20.71 -28.53 29.57
CA PRO A 370 -19.78 -29.56 29.14
C PRO A 370 -20.25 -30.94 29.65
N ASP A 371 -20.24 -31.92 28.76
CA ASP A 371 -20.30 -33.34 29.07
C ASP A 371 -18.93 -33.96 28.81
N ARG A 372 -18.23 -34.28 29.90
CA ARG A 372 -16.86 -34.78 29.83
C ARG A 372 -16.78 -36.27 29.46
N ASP A 373 -17.86 -37.01 29.66
CA ASP A 373 -17.91 -38.44 29.34
C ASP A 373 -18.20 -38.61 27.83
N ALA A 374 -19.18 -37.89 27.32
CA ALA A 374 -19.53 -37.89 25.91
C ALA A 374 -18.60 -37.00 25.05
N LEU A 375 -17.71 -36.21 25.66
CA LEU A 375 -16.87 -35.21 25.00
C LEU A 375 -17.67 -34.23 24.10
N THR A 376 -18.78 -33.77 24.65
CA THR A 376 -19.66 -32.80 23.98
C THR A 376 -19.81 -31.50 24.80
N LEU A 377 -19.95 -30.37 24.12
CA LEU A 377 -20.20 -29.09 24.73
C LEU A 377 -21.50 -28.52 24.17
N SER A 378 -22.57 -28.58 24.96
CA SER A 378 -23.85 -27.97 24.61
C SER A 378 -23.81 -26.48 24.90
N ILE A 379 -24.44 -25.69 24.03
CA ILE A 379 -24.49 -24.24 24.17
C ILE A 379 -25.93 -23.77 24.05
N GLU A 380 -26.35 -22.98 25.01
CA GLU A 380 -27.62 -22.29 25.00
C GLU A 380 -27.37 -20.80 24.93
N PHE A 381 -27.83 -20.17 23.81
CA PHE A 381 -27.75 -18.73 23.63
C PHE A 381 -29.02 -18.10 24.24
N HIS A 382 -28.86 -17.44 25.36
CA HIS A 382 -29.96 -16.72 26.00
C HIS A 382 -29.98 -15.27 25.53
N ILE A 383 -31.16 -14.79 25.08
CA ILE A 383 -31.39 -13.42 24.60
C ILE A 383 -32.38 -12.76 25.53
N GLU A 384 -31.96 -11.74 26.25
CA GLU A 384 -32.84 -10.99 27.14
C GLU A 384 -33.87 -10.19 26.35
N GLN A 385 -35.11 -10.15 26.87
CA GLN A 385 -36.21 -9.41 26.25
C GLN A 385 -35.93 -7.92 26.29
N GLN A 386 -36.03 -7.28 25.12
CA GLN A 386 -35.88 -5.84 24.99
C GLN A 386 -36.99 -5.24 24.14
N GLN A 387 -37.23 -3.91 24.25
CA GLN A 387 -38.19 -3.21 23.45
C GLN A 387 -37.64 -2.86 22.07
N ARG A 388 -38.50 -2.84 21.04
CA ARG A 388 -38.13 -2.30 19.73
C ARG A 388 -37.68 -0.85 19.87
N THR A 389 -36.58 -0.54 19.22
CA THR A 389 -35.92 0.76 19.30
C THR A 389 -36.05 1.51 17.98
N TYR A 390 -36.27 2.80 18.04
CA TYR A 390 -36.35 3.71 16.90
C TYR A 390 -35.24 4.75 16.97
N VAL A 391 -34.72 5.15 15.82
CA VAL A 391 -33.69 6.21 15.75
C VAL A 391 -34.33 7.54 16.11
N GLU A 392 -33.92 8.11 17.23
CA GLU A 392 -34.40 9.43 17.66
C GLU A 392 -33.68 10.55 16.90
N ARG A 393 -32.34 10.46 16.85
CA ARG A 393 -31.48 11.48 16.26
C ARG A 393 -30.18 10.88 15.78
N ILE A 394 -29.62 11.49 14.75
CA ILE A 394 -28.31 11.13 14.21
C ILE A 394 -27.37 12.32 14.42
N ASP A 395 -26.41 12.17 15.32
CA ASP A 395 -25.40 13.19 15.63
C ASP A 395 -24.12 12.91 14.84
N VAL A 396 -23.59 13.95 14.20
CA VAL A 396 -22.30 13.89 13.50
C VAL A 396 -21.35 14.88 14.17
N ASN A 397 -20.23 14.37 14.69
CA ASN A 397 -19.27 15.16 15.46
C ASN A 397 -17.86 15.00 14.90
N GLY A 398 -17.03 16.05 15.02
CA GLY A 398 -15.62 16.01 14.64
C GLY A 398 -15.34 16.37 13.17
N ASN A 399 -16.36 16.69 12.39
CA ASN A 399 -16.24 17.09 10.98
C ASN A 399 -15.98 18.61 10.88
N THR A 400 -14.74 19.02 11.10
CA THR A 400 -14.35 20.43 11.09
C THR A 400 -14.26 21.04 9.70
N LEU A 401 -13.86 20.25 8.70
CA LEU A 401 -13.70 20.62 7.28
C LEU A 401 -14.81 20.04 6.40
N THR A 402 -15.19 18.79 6.65
CA THR A 402 -16.20 18.08 5.85
C THR A 402 -17.60 18.56 6.21
N GLN A 403 -18.38 18.96 5.21
CA GLN A 403 -19.76 19.38 5.43
C GLN A 403 -20.60 18.21 5.96
N ASP A 404 -21.48 18.47 6.91
CA ASP A 404 -22.36 17.49 7.56
C ASP A 404 -23.13 16.63 6.54
N LYS A 405 -23.68 17.27 5.49
CA LYS A 405 -24.40 16.57 4.40
C LYS A 405 -23.57 15.48 3.70
N VAL A 406 -22.24 15.61 3.67
CA VAL A 406 -21.35 14.61 3.02
C VAL A 406 -21.32 13.32 3.83
N ILE A 407 -21.45 13.41 5.14
CA ILE A 407 -21.50 12.26 6.05
C ILE A 407 -22.92 11.70 6.09
N ARG A 408 -23.93 12.55 6.29
CA ARG A 408 -25.33 12.12 6.40
C ARG A 408 -25.83 11.35 5.19
N ARG A 409 -25.46 11.73 3.97
CA ARG A 409 -25.87 11.02 2.74
C ARG A 409 -25.32 9.57 2.65
N GLU A 410 -24.29 9.24 3.43
CA GLU A 410 -23.76 7.89 3.51
C GLU A 410 -24.48 7.02 4.55
N ILE A 411 -25.24 7.65 5.47
CA ILE A 411 -26.04 6.97 6.49
C ILE A 411 -27.31 6.42 5.84
N ARG A 412 -27.61 5.15 6.11
CA ARG A 412 -28.72 4.40 5.52
C ARG A 412 -29.98 4.35 6.39
N LEU A 413 -29.93 4.98 7.54
CA LEU A 413 -31.03 5.16 8.47
C LEU A 413 -31.40 6.63 8.51
N ASN A 414 -32.69 6.91 8.66
CA ASN A 414 -33.20 8.25 8.92
C ASN A 414 -33.75 8.32 10.33
N GLU A 415 -33.89 9.53 10.82
CA GLU A 415 -34.53 9.81 12.11
C GLU A 415 -35.98 9.38 12.03
N GLY A 416 -36.44 8.61 13.03
CA GLY A 416 -37.75 7.97 13.05
C GLY A 416 -37.80 6.53 12.50
N ASP A 417 -36.80 6.06 11.79
CA ASP A 417 -36.73 4.69 11.30
C ASP A 417 -36.58 3.69 12.46
N ALA A 418 -37.11 2.48 12.30
CA ALA A 418 -36.81 1.38 13.19
C ALA A 418 -35.30 1.07 13.12
N PHE A 419 -34.67 0.93 14.31
CA PHE A 419 -33.26 0.63 14.40
C PHE A 419 -32.91 -0.64 13.60
N ASN A 420 -31.78 -0.61 12.90
CA ASN A 420 -31.28 -1.77 12.15
C ASN A 420 -29.75 -1.77 12.16
N ARG A 421 -29.18 -2.69 12.93
CA ARG A 421 -27.72 -2.80 13.11
C ARG A 421 -26.94 -3.05 11.82
N PHE A 422 -27.55 -3.81 10.89
CA PHE A 422 -26.94 -4.02 9.58
C PHE A 422 -26.83 -2.71 8.79
N LEU A 423 -27.88 -1.88 8.83
CA LEU A 423 -27.85 -0.56 8.18
C LEU A 423 -26.88 0.39 8.86
N VAL A 424 -26.73 0.33 10.20
CA VAL A 424 -25.69 1.09 10.94
C VAL A 424 -24.29 0.68 10.49
N LYS A 425 -24.01 -0.64 10.50
CA LYS A 425 -22.71 -1.16 10.02
C LYS A 425 -22.44 -0.78 8.57
N ARG A 426 -23.44 -0.88 7.71
CA ARG A 426 -23.36 -0.48 6.32
C ARG A 426 -23.07 1.01 6.17
N SER A 427 -23.70 1.85 6.97
CA SER A 427 -23.43 3.30 7.02
C SER A 427 -21.99 3.58 7.44
N GLN A 428 -21.52 2.89 8.47
CA GLN A 428 -20.14 2.97 8.91
C GLN A 428 -19.14 2.60 7.80
N ASP A 429 -19.36 1.48 7.11
CA ASP A 429 -18.52 1.03 6.01
C ASP A 429 -18.51 2.04 4.84
N ARG A 430 -19.65 2.66 4.55
CA ARG A 430 -19.76 3.68 3.52
C ARG A 430 -19.00 4.95 3.88
N ILE A 431 -19.14 5.45 5.11
CA ILE A 431 -18.40 6.61 5.59
C ILE A 431 -16.88 6.32 5.58
N ASN A 432 -16.46 5.12 6.04
CA ASN A 432 -15.07 4.69 5.98
C ASN A 432 -14.55 4.64 4.53
N SER A 433 -15.37 4.21 3.58
CA SER A 433 -15.01 4.12 2.17
C SER A 433 -14.74 5.47 1.49
N LEU A 434 -15.23 6.58 2.04
CA LEU A 434 -14.90 7.93 1.56
C LEU A 434 -13.40 8.20 1.68
N GLY A 435 -12.75 7.62 2.69
CA GLY A 435 -11.33 7.81 2.94
C GLY A 435 -10.97 9.22 3.45
N PHE A 436 -11.93 9.95 4.03
CA PHE A 436 -11.75 11.30 4.60
C PHE A 436 -11.41 11.28 6.07
N PHE A 437 -11.65 10.14 6.72
CA PHE A 437 -11.54 9.94 8.15
C PHE A 437 -10.52 8.87 8.50
N GLN A 438 -10.08 8.83 9.75
CA GLN A 438 -9.21 7.77 10.26
C GLN A 438 -9.93 6.42 10.33
N ASP A 439 -9.19 5.32 10.27
CA ASP A 439 -9.70 3.95 10.09
C ASP A 439 -10.50 3.39 11.30
N LYS A 440 -10.70 4.18 12.36
CA LYS A 440 -11.40 3.78 13.59
C LYS A 440 -12.78 4.43 13.77
N LEU A 441 -13.43 4.82 12.67
CA LEU A 441 -14.78 5.32 12.76
C LEU A 441 -15.72 4.27 13.35
N GLU A 442 -16.43 4.63 14.42
CA GLU A 442 -17.48 3.83 15.03
C GLU A 442 -18.74 4.69 15.20
N ILE A 443 -19.87 4.16 14.73
CA ILE A 443 -21.17 4.74 15.03
C ILE A 443 -21.64 4.15 16.36
N LYS A 444 -21.65 4.97 17.40
CA LYS A 444 -22.06 4.55 18.75
C LYS A 444 -23.56 4.67 18.92
N GLU A 445 -24.14 3.65 19.49
CA GLU A 445 -25.53 3.57 19.86
C GLU A 445 -25.68 4.07 21.29
N LYS A 446 -26.35 5.21 21.51
CA LYS A 446 -26.64 5.76 22.85
C LYS A 446 -28.12 5.66 23.15
N PRO A 447 -28.52 5.39 24.40
CA PRO A 447 -29.91 5.48 24.81
C PRO A 447 -30.46 6.89 24.50
N GLY A 448 -31.68 6.94 23.94
CA GLY A 448 -32.38 8.18 23.68
C GLY A 448 -33.13 8.71 24.91
N THR A 449 -34.09 9.61 24.68
CA THR A 449 -34.90 10.23 25.74
C THR A 449 -35.96 9.27 26.30
N ALA A 450 -36.25 8.18 25.58
CA ALA A 450 -37.19 7.14 26.03
C ALA A 450 -36.55 5.75 25.85
N PRO A 451 -37.01 4.70 26.55
CA PRO A 451 -36.42 3.36 26.48
C PRO A 451 -36.48 2.73 25.08
N ASP A 452 -37.43 3.17 24.24
CA ASP A 452 -37.61 2.72 22.85
C ASP A 452 -36.86 3.61 21.84
N ARG A 453 -35.97 4.49 22.29
CA ARG A 453 -35.24 5.44 21.45
C ARG A 453 -33.73 5.22 21.53
N VAL A 454 -33.09 5.41 20.37
CA VAL A 454 -31.64 5.34 20.25
C VAL A 454 -31.09 6.56 19.49
N ILE A 455 -30.03 7.13 19.99
CA ILE A 455 -29.26 8.18 19.30
C ILE A 455 -28.06 7.53 18.65
N LEU A 456 -27.90 7.76 17.36
CA LEU A 456 -26.73 7.30 16.60
C LEU A 456 -25.68 8.40 16.58
N GLU A 457 -24.63 8.24 17.37
CA GLU A 457 -23.53 9.19 17.45
C GLU A 457 -22.38 8.76 16.54
N THR A 458 -22.17 9.51 15.47
CA THR A 458 -21.09 9.29 14.50
C THR A 458 -19.95 10.25 14.82
N ASN A 459 -18.92 9.76 15.51
CA ASN A 459 -17.73 10.53 15.81
C ASN A 459 -16.67 10.27 14.76
N VAL A 460 -16.30 11.31 14.01
CA VAL A 460 -15.29 11.25 12.96
C VAL A 460 -14.03 12.00 13.38
N GLU A 461 -12.89 11.48 13.00
CA GLU A 461 -11.61 12.17 13.09
C GLU A 461 -11.07 12.38 11.67
N GLU A 462 -10.99 13.64 11.24
CA GLU A 462 -10.60 13.95 9.87
C GLU A 462 -9.11 13.71 9.64
N ARG A 463 -8.79 13.20 8.45
CA ARG A 463 -7.42 13.10 7.98
C ARG A 463 -7.19 13.94 6.74
N SER A 464 -5.94 14.23 6.42
CA SER A 464 -5.61 14.90 5.17
C SER A 464 -6.17 14.12 3.97
N THR A 465 -6.96 14.79 3.13
CA THR A 465 -7.56 14.24 1.91
C THR A 465 -6.79 14.66 0.65
N GLY A 466 -5.73 15.45 0.81
CA GLY A 466 -4.78 15.78 -0.23
C GLY A 466 -3.68 14.71 -0.33
N GLU A 467 -3.45 14.23 -1.54
CA GLU A 467 -2.42 13.23 -1.85
C GLU A 467 -1.48 13.76 -2.92
N LEU A 468 -0.19 13.68 -2.67
CA LEU A 468 0.86 13.88 -3.67
C LEU A 468 1.53 12.54 -3.93
N ASN A 469 1.34 12.01 -5.12
CA ASN A 469 1.94 10.77 -5.56
C ASN A 469 3.06 11.05 -6.56
N LEU A 470 4.27 10.69 -6.22
CA LEU A 470 5.41 10.71 -7.11
C LEU A 470 5.85 9.26 -7.32
N SER A 471 5.90 8.82 -8.56
CA SER A 471 6.35 7.47 -8.89
C SER A 471 7.36 7.50 -10.03
N VAL A 472 8.34 6.62 -9.91
CA VAL A 472 9.32 6.33 -10.94
C VAL A 472 9.26 4.84 -11.21
N GLY A 473 9.12 4.48 -12.48
CA GLY A 473 9.01 3.09 -12.88
C GLY A 473 9.82 2.79 -14.12
N PHE A 474 9.87 1.51 -14.45
CA PHE A 474 10.44 1.02 -15.71
C PHE A 474 9.50 -0.04 -16.29
N SER A 475 9.14 0.11 -17.53
CA SER A 475 8.37 -0.90 -18.27
C SER A 475 9.03 -1.21 -19.59
N SER A 476 8.79 -2.43 -20.10
CA SER A 476 9.26 -2.78 -21.44
C SER A 476 8.56 -1.99 -22.56
N LEU A 477 7.41 -1.37 -22.27
CA LEU A 477 6.68 -0.51 -23.21
C LEU A 477 7.26 0.90 -23.28
N GLU A 478 7.34 1.59 -22.13
CA GLU A 478 7.66 3.03 -22.08
C GLU A 478 9.08 3.32 -21.58
N GLN A 479 9.86 2.27 -21.21
CA GLN A 479 11.15 2.37 -20.56
C GLN A 479 11.04 3.11 -19.20
N PHE A 480 11.84 4.12 -18.95
CA PHE A 480 11.73 4.93 -17.73
C PHE A 480 10.49 5.81 -17.78
N VAL A 481 9.65 5.71 -16.73
CA VAL A 481 8.44 6.51 -16.55
C VAL A 481 8.54 7.27 -15.24
N VAL A 482 8.28 8.56 -15.30
CA VAL A 482 8.12 9.42 -14.13
C VAL A 482 6.68 9.93 -14.12
N GLN A 483 5.98 9.77 -13.02
CA GLN A 483 4.61 10.24 -12.86
C GLN A 483 4.52 11.10 -11.61
N ALA A 484 3.77 12.19 -11.71
CA ALA A 484 3.40 13.05 -10.61
C ALA A 484 1.89 13.24 -10.63
N ALA A 485 1.23 13.06 -9.49
CA ALA A 485 -0.20 13.28 -9.38
C ALA A 485 -0.53 13.98 -8.06
N VAL A 486 -1.31 15.03 -8.14
CA VAL A 486 -1.94 15.70 -7.00
C VAL A 486 -3.42 15.39 -7.05
N ARG A 487 -3.95 14.91 -5.95
CA ARG A 487 -5.36 14.55 -5.82
C ARG A 487 -5.91 15.10 -4.51
N GLN A 488 -7.01 15.83 -4.58
CA GLN A 488 -7.77 16.29 -3.42
C GLN A 488 -9.15 15.64 -3.45
N ARG A 489 -9.42 14.70 -2.54
CA ARG A 489 -10.66 13.91 -2.54
C ARG A 489 -11.85 14.61 -1.92
N ASN A 490 -11.62 15.56 -1.02
CA ASN A 490 -12.66 16.30 -0.32
C ASN A 490 -12.46 17.81 -0.54
N PHE A 491 -12.52 18.24 -1.81
CA PHE A 491 -12.31 19.64 -2.16
C PHE A 491 -13.39 20.51 -1.52
N ARG A 492 -12.95 21.53 -0.77
CA ARG A 492 -13.81 22.45 0.00
C ARG A 492 -14.75 21.75 1.01
N GLY A 493 -14.42 20.54 1.47
CA GLY A 493 -15.28 19.80 2.39
C GLY A 493 -16.59 19.27 1.77
N LYS A 494 -16.77 19.35 0.46
CA LYS A 494 -18.01 18.97 -0.24
C LYS A 494 -18.01 17.52 -0.75
N GLY A 495 -16.92 16.76 -0.50
CA GLY A 495 -16.74 15.43 -1.05
C GLY A 495 -16.43 15.42 -2.55
N GLN A 496 -16.14 16.58 -3.14
CA GLN A 496 -15.72 16.74 -4.53
C GLN A 496 -14.26 16.30 -4.69
N GLU A 497 -13.93 15.76 -5.86
CA GLU A 497 -12.56 15.37 -6.18
C GLU A 497 -11.96 16.30 -7.23
N LEU A 498 -10.78 16.82 -6.94
CA LEU A 498 -9.94 17.53 -7.90
C LEU A 498 -8.67 16.71 -8.12
N ARG A 499 -8.31 16.46 -9.38
CA ARG A 499 -7.14 15.70 -9.79
C ARG A 499 -6.34 16.46 -10.83
N LEU A 500 -5.01 16.48 -10.63
CA LEU A 500 -4.03 16.92 -11.61
C LEU A 500 -2.95 15.84 -11.69
N SER A 501 -2.66 15.36 -12.89
CA SER A 501 -1.64 14.34 -13.09
C SER A 501 -0.82 14.63 -14.34
N GLY A 502 0.47 14.29 -14.28
CA GLY A 502 1.39 14.34 -15.40
C GLY A 502 2.26 13.09 -15.42
N SER A 503 2.53 12.59 -16.62
CA SER A 503 3.50 11.52 -16.83
C SER A 503 4.48 11.89 -17.93
N TYR A 504 5.70 11.41 -17.79
CA TYR A 504 6.77 11.59 -18.75
C TYR A 504 7.55 10.29 -18.91
N SER A 505 7.67 9.83 -20.14
CA SER A 505 8.52 8.73 -20.52
C SER A 505 9.25 9.03 -21.84
N GLN A 506 10.08 8.14 -22.30
CA GLN A 506 10.75 8.28 -23.58
C GLN A 506 9.76 8.31 -24.75
N PHE A 507 8.64 7.59 -24.65
CA PHE A 507 7.67 7.39 -25.73
C PHE A 507 6.33 8.07 -25.49
N ALA A 508 6.08 8.58 -24.25
CA ALA A 508 4.80 9.17 -23.90
C ALA A 508 4.97 10.36 -22.96
N ARG A 509 4.12 11.35 -23.15
CA ARG A 509 3.94 12.49 -22.24
C ARG A 509 2.47 12.75 -22.06
N SER A 510 2.03 12.97 -20.85
CA SER A 510 0.63 13.32 -20.61
C SER A 510 0.49 14.35 -19.50
N VAL A 511 -0.52 15.22 -19.66
CA VAL A 511 -1.02 16.09 -18.60
C VAL A 511 -2.53 15.98 -18.60
N GLU A 512 -3.09 15.74 -17.43
CA GLU A 512 -4.53 15.57 -17.25
C GLU A 512 -4.99 16.34 -16.02
N ALA A 513 -6.11 17.06 -16.12
CA ALA A 513 -6.80 17.67 -15.01
C ALA A 513 -8.26 17.19 -15.01
N GLY A 514 -8.75 16.82 -13.83
CA GLY A 514 -10.10 16.28 -13.67
C GLY A 514 -10.78 16.82 -12.43
N PHE A 515 -12.08 17.03 -12.53
CA PHE A 515 -12.97 17.38 -11.45
C PHE A 515 -14.13 16.39 -11.40
N THR A 516 -14.53 15.97 -10.20
CA THR A 516 -15.68 15.05 -10.02
C THR A 516 -16.55 15.54 -8.88
N GLU A 517 -17.82 15.77 -9.16
CA GLU A 517 -18.92 15.95 -8.19
C GLU A 517 -19.63 14.60 -8.03
N PRO A 518 -19.52 13.89 -6.89
CA PRO A 518 -20.13 12.58 -6.72
C PRO A 518 -21.64 12.64 -6.50
N TYR A 519 -22.19 13.79 -6.09
CA TYR A 519 -23.60 13.96 -5.75
C TYR A 519 -24.17 15.24 -6.38
N LEU A 520 -24.38 15.19 -7.67
CA LEU A 520 -24.96 16.32 -8.42
C LEU A 520 -26.36 16.64 -7.91
N PHE A 521 -26.60 17.90 -7.49
CA PHE A 521 -27.86 18.37 -6.91
C PHE A 521 -28.30 17.52 -5.70
N ASP A 522 -27.37 17.09 -4.87
CA ASP A 522 -27.58 16.23 -3.70
C ASP A 522 -28.25 14.86 -4.02
N ARG A 523 -28.25 14.47 -5.31
CA ARG A 523 -28.68 13.15 -5.78
C ARG A 523 -27.45 12.26 -5.98
N ASN A 524 -27.62 10.97 -5.87
CA ASN A 524 -26.54 9.99 -6.10
C ASN A 524 -26.22 9.86 -7.60
N ILE A 525 -25.86 10.98 -8.21
CA ILE A 525 -25.47 11.12 -9.61
C ILE A 525 -24.07 11.75 -9.62
N GLY A 526 -23.09 10.99 -10.06
CA GLY A 526 -21.72 11.50 -10.23
C GLY A 526 -21.59 12.26 -11.54
N LEU A 527 -21.06 13.50 -11.49
CA LEU A 527 -20.67 14.27 -12.67
C LEU A 527 -19.15 14.45 -12.66
N GLY A 528 -18.48 14.02 -13.73
CA GLY A 528 -17.04 14.20 -13.91
C GLY A 528 -16.73 15.04 -15.14
N PHE A 529 -15.70 15.83 -15.04
CA PHE A 529 -15.14 16.64 -16.14
C PHE A 529 -13.63 16.44 -16.18
N ASP A 530 -13.08 16.08 -17.34
CA ASP A 530 -11.65 15.90 -17.53
C ASP A 530 -11.18 16.67 -18.77
N ILE A 531 -10.01 17.29 -18.69
CA ILE A 531 -9.27 17.86 -19.80
C ILE A 531 -7.90 17.22 -19.84
N TYR A 532 -7.40 16.92 -21.02
CA TYR A 532 -6.14 16.23 -21.18
C TYR A 532 -5.42 16.58 -22.47
N ARG A 533 -4.09 16.46 -22.41
CA ARG A 533 -3.20 16.40 -23.55
C ARG A 533 -2.25 15.23 -23.39
N ARG A 534 -2.24 14.35 -24.38
CA ARG A 534 -1.42 13.12 -24.40
C ARG A 534 -0.63 13.10 -25.71
N ASP A 535 0.66 12.89 -25.59
CA ASP A 535 1.59 12.78 -26.70
C ASP A 535 2.25 11.41 -26.64
N TYR A 536 2.06 10.60 -27.67
CA TYR A 536 2.60 9.24 -27.77
C TYR A 536 3.44 9.11 -29.03
N ASN A 537 4.67 8.61 -28.87
CA ASN A 537 5.51 8.22 -29.98
C ASN A 537 5.37 6.72 -30.21
N ASN A 538 4.77 6.35 -31.32
CA ASN A 538 4.68 4.98 -31.76
C ASN A 538 5.99 4.53 -32.39
N PHE A 539 6.29 3.24 -32.30
CA PHE A 539 7.55 2.69 -32.79
C PHE A 539 7.32 1.38 -33.57
N ASN A 540 8.22 1.11 -34.47
CA ASN A 540 8.39 -0.21 -35.10
C ASN A 540 9.71 -0.85 -34.65
N PHE A 541 9.94 -2.07 -35.09
CA PHE A 541 11.20 -2.77 -34.86
C PHE A 541 11.97 -2.88 -36.21
N LEU A 542 13.21 -2.41 -36.20
CA LEU A 542 14.18 -2.60 -37.25
C LEU A 542 15.49 -3.05 -36.63
N ASN A 543 16.08 -4.16 -37.07
CA ASN A 543 17.28 -4.74 -36.46
C ASN A 543 17.15 -4.97 -34.93
N SER A 544 15.97 -5.36 -34.46
CA SER A 544 15.63 -5.49 -33.03
C SER A 544 15.66 -4.16 -32.26
N ASN A 545 15.93 -3.05 -32.90
CA ASN A 545 15.87 -1.72 -32.30
C ASN A 545 14.49 -1.09 -32.51
N ARG A 546 14.09 -0.24 -31.54
CA ARG A 546 12.88 0.55 -31.66
C ARG A 546 13.15 1.83 -32.43
N ASN A 547 12.42 2.00 -33.53
CA ASN A 547 12.45 3.24 -34.30
C ASN A 547 11.11 3.94 -34.20
N ASN A 548 11.13 5.23 -33.88
CA ASN A 548 9.91 6.05 -33.85
C ASN A 548 9.32 6.10 -35.26
N THR A 549 8.06 5.68 -35.39
CA THR A 549 7.36 5.69 -36.69
C THR A 549 6.48 6.89 -36.83
N TYR A 550 5.56 7.10 -35.90
CA TYR A 550 4.68 8.25 -35.90
C TYR A 550 4.43 8.76 -34.47
N SER A 551 4.22 10.07 -34.35
CA SER A 551 3.72 10.70 -33.13
C SER A 551 2.21 10.85 -33.20
N GLN A 552 1.54 10.69 -32.07
CA GLN A 552 0.11 10.98 -31.91
C GLN A 552 -0.05 11.93 -30.74
N VAL A 553 -0.59 13.12 -31.04
CA VAL A 553 -0.94 14.10 -30.02
C VAL A 553 -2.46 14.16 -29.93
N SER A 554 -2.99 13.81 -28.76
CA SER A 554 -4.43 13.83 -28.45
C SER A 554 -4.70 14.92 -27.45
N THR A 555 -5.51 15.91 -27.80
CA THR A 555 -5.97 16.97 -26.91
C THR A 555 -7.49 16.95 -26.88
N GLY A 556 -8.07 16.94 -25.69
CA GLY A 556 -9.51 16.83 -25.60
C GLY A 556 -10.06 17.07 -24.21
N PHE A 557 -11.38 17.02 -24.13
CA PHE A 557 -12.09 16.99 -22.86
C PHE A 557 -13.13 15.88 -22.87
N SER A 558 -13.52 15.42 -21.68
CA SER A 558 -14.63 14.50 -21.52
C SER A 558 -15.53 14.92 -20.35
N VAL A 559 -16.84 14.70 -20.54
CA VAL A 559 -17.84 14.86 -19.50
C VAL A 559 -18.42 13.47 -19.21
N ARG A 560 -18.47 13.10 -17.92
CA ARG A 560 -18.97 11.80 -17.48
C ARG A 560 -20.12 11.99 -16.49
N VAL A 561 -21.20 11.22 -16.69
CA VAL A 561 -22.32 11.16 -15.76
C VAL A 561 -22.50 9.71 -15.36
N GLY A 562 -22.47 9.42 -14.06
CA GLY A 562 -22.57 8.07 -13.55
C GLY A 562 -23.67 7.93 -12.49
N VAL A 563 -24.41 6.82 -12.54
CA VAL A 563 -25.43 6.48 -11.55
C VAL A 563 -25.24 5.03 -11.08
N PRO A 564 -25.24 4.75 -9.78
CA PRO A 564 -25.34 3.39 -9.27
C PRO A 564 -26.79 2.92 -9.46
N LEU A 565 -26.97 1.81 -10.16
CA LEU A 565 -28.29 1.18 -10.36
C LEU A 565 -28.64 0.29 -9.17
N THR A 566 -27.65 -0.46 -8.69
CA THR A 566 -27.74 -1.31 -7.49
C THR A 566 -26.41 -1.26 -6.73
N GLU A 567 -26.26 -2.07 -5.71
CA GLU A 567 -25.01 -2.17 -4.96
C GLU A 567 -23.81 -2.61 -5.82
N TYR A 568 -24.05 -3.47 -6.82
CA TYR A 568 -23.03 -4.03 -7.69
C TYR A 568 -23.05 -3.50 -9.11
N TRP A 569 -24.16 -2.90 -9.55
CA TRP A 569 -24.32 -2.38 -10.90
C TRP A 569 -24.25 -0.86 -10.93
N SER A 570 -23.47 -0.32 -11.86
CA SER A 570 -23.42 1.11 -12.16
C SER A 570 -23.48 1.34 -13.67
N LEU A 571 -24.16 2.41 -14.04
CA LEU A 571 -24.26 2.89 -15.42
C LEU A 571 -23.60 4.26 -15.51
N SER A 572 -22.75 4.45 -16.51
CA SER A 572 -22.19 5.77 -16.80
C SER A 572 -22.27 6.13 -18.26
N GLY A 573 -22.64 7.36 -18.55
CA GLY A 573 -22.58 8.00 -19.86
C GLY A 573 -21.33 8.89 -19.93
N ARG A 574 -20.73 8.96 -21.11
CA ARG A 574 -19.56 9.80 -21.38
C ARG A 574 -19.74 10.49 -22.71
N TYR A 575 -19.42 11.80 -22.75
CA TYR A 575 -19.19 12.53 -23.98
C TYR A 575 -17.72 12.89 -24.06
N THR A 576 -17.09 12.68 -25.21
CA THR A 576 -15.68 13.01 -25.45
C THR A 576 -15.59 13.82 -26.73
N LEU A 577 -14.92 14.97 -26.64
CA LEU A 577 -14.47 15.74 -27.81
C LEU A 577 -12.94 15.75 -27.78
N GLN A 578 -12.34 15.23 -28.83
CA GLN A 578 -10.89 15.03 -28.91
C GLN A 578 -10.37 15.41 -30.29
N GLN A 579 -9.28 16.12 -30.32
CA GLN A 579 -8.48 16.39 -31.51
C GLN A 579 -7.26 15.48 -31.50
N ASP A 580 -7.14 14.63 -32.50
CA ASP A 580 -5.99 13.74 -32.72
C ASP A 580 -5.16 14.25 -33.87
N GLN A 581 -3.87 14.52 -33.62
CA GLN A 581 -2.88 14.88 -34.62
C GLN A 581 -1.88 13.75 -34.77
N ILE A 582 -1.74 13.22 -35.98
CA ILE A 582 -0.73 12.22 -36.33
C ILE A 582 0.33 12.89 -37.17
N GLY A 583 1.59 12.80 -36.73
CA GLY A 583 2.77 13.30 -37.39
C GLY A 583 3.82 12.21 -37.62
N LEU A 584 4.63 12.33 -38.65
CA LEU A 584 5.78 11.44 -38.90
C LEU A 584 7.09 12.22 -38.67
N GLY A 585 8.17 11.48 -38.42
CA GLY A 585 9.52 12.06 -38.35
C GLY A 585 9.96 12.70 -39.65
N ALA A 586 10.86 13.67 -39.58
CA ALA A 586 11.33 14.44 -40.77
C ALA A 586 11.95 13.53 -41.87
N ASN A 587 12.52 12.39 -41.48
CA ASN A 587 13.11 11.39 -42.37
C ASN A 587 12.08 10.61 -43.23
N PHE A 588 10.79 10.79 -42.96
CA PHE A 588 9.70 10.20 -43.74
C PHE A 588 9.08 11.15 -44.74
N PHE A 589 9.69 12.32 -44.96
CA PHE A 589 9.24 13.30 -45.95
C PHE A 589 10.30 13.46 -47.02
N ASP A 590 9.85 13.66 -48.26
CA ASP A 590 10.70 13.99 -49.40
C ASP A 590 11.18 15.45 -49.34
N GLN A 591 12.01 15.85 -50.30
CA GLN A 591 12.53 17.22 -50.38
C GLN A 591 11.44 18.30 -50.64
N ASN A 592 10.26 17.87 -51.06
CA ASN A 592 9.10 18.75 -51.31
C ASN A 592 8.16 18.81 -50.09
N GLY A 593 8.52 18.16 -48.99
CA GLY A 593 7.70 18.06 -47.76
C GLY A 593 6.49 17.13 -47.92
N GLN A 594 6.45 16.25 -48.93
CA GLN A 594 5.44 15.24 -49.08
C GLN A 594 5.88 13.94 -48.38
N CYS A 595 4.90 13.17 -47.89
CA CYS A 595 5.21 11.91 -47.25
C CYS A 595 5.84 10.93 -48.23
N ASP A 596 7.06 10.48 -47.94
CA ASP A 596 7.79 9.49 -48.73
C ASP A 596 7.19 8.08 -48.52
N VAL A 597 6.42 7.63 -49.49
CA VAL A 597 5.74 6.34 -49.46
C VAL A 597 6.71 5.17 -49.45
N LEU A 598 7.93 5.32 -49.97
CA LEU A 598 8.96 4.28 -49.94
C LEU A 598 9.51 4.08 -48.53
N ASN A 599 9.80 5.13 -47.83
CA ASN A 599 10.34 5.11 -46.49
C ASN A 599 9.26 4.86 -45.40
N ALA A 600 8.18 5.63 -45.42
CA ALA A 600 7.12 5.54 -44.44
C ALA A 600 6.16 4.36 -44.68
N GLY A 601 5.94 4.03 -45.95
CA GLY A 601 4.82 3.21 -46.40
C GLY A 601 3.53 3.96 -46.55
N ARG A 602 2.78 3.58 -47.55
CA ARG A 602 1.49 4.21 -47.85
C ARG A 602 0.57 4.21 -46.64
N PHE A 603 0.52 3.11 -45.89
CA PHE A 603 -0.34 2.93 -44.75
C PHE A 603 -0.09 3.95 -43.62
N LEU A 604 1.15 4.47 -43.44
CA LEU A 604 1.45 5.54 -42.52
C LEU A 604 1.16 6.92 -43.11
N CYS A 605 1.51 7.16 -44.38
CA CYS A 605 1.26 8.43 -45.06
C CYS A 605 -0.23 8.80 -45.06
N GLU A 606 -1.12 7.82 -45.21
CA GLU A 606 -2.58 8.00 -45.16
C GLU A 606 -3.15 8.35 -43.81
N GLN A 607 -2.37 8.13 -42.70
CA GLN A 607 -2.79 8.47 -41.35
C GLN A 607 -2.46 9.91 -40.93
N LEU A 608 -1.62 10.59 -41.69
CA LEU A 608 -1.19 11.95 -41.39
C LEU A 608 -2.35 12.95 -41.24
N GLY A 609 -2.09 13.98 -40.43
CA GLY A 609 -2.96 15.10 -40.23
C GLY A 609 -3.78 15.09 -38.98
N THR A 610 -4.59 16.13 -38.84
CA THR A 610 -5.42 16.37 -37.66
C THR A 610 -6.86 15.96 -37.94
N ARG A 611 -7.52 15.30 -36.96
CA ARG A 611 -8.95 14.97 -37.02
C ARG A 611 -9.60 15.20 -35.69
N ILE A 612 -10.87 15.52 -35.71
CA ILE A 612 -11.71 15.75 -34.54
C ILE A 612 -12.61 14.52 -34.39
N THR A 613 -12.58 13.92 -33.20
CA THR A 613 -13.45 12.85 -32.77
C THR A 613 -14.45 13.39 -31.76
N SER A 614 -15.74 13.30 -32.06
CA SER A 614 -16.86 13.59 -31.15
C SER A 614 -17.62 12.31 -30.91
N ALA A 615 -17.59 11.80 -29.67
CA ALA A 615 -18.13 10.49 -29.34
C ALA A 615 -18.96 10.51 -28.05
N VAL A 616 -20.07 9.76 -28.06
CA VAL A 616 -20.85 9.41 -26.86
C VAL A 616 -20.55 7.96 -26.50
N GLY A 617 -20.26 7.70 -25.25
CA GLY A 617 -20.01 6.37 -24.73
C GLY A 617 -20.95 6.04 -23.57
N VAL A 618 -21.31 4.76 -23.46
CA VAL A 618 -22.05 4.20 -22.32
C VAL A 618 -21.26 3.03 -21.74
N THR A 619 -21.10 3.02 -20.43
CA THR A 619 -20.42 1.93 -19.71
C THR A 619 -21.38 1.34 -18.69
N LEU A 620 -21.62 0.05 -18.79
CA LEU A 620 -22.31 -0.75 -17.77
C LEU A 620 -21.25 -1.56 -17.01
N LEU A 621 -21.18 -1.33 -15.70
CA LEU A 621 -20.24 -2.00 -14.81
C LEU A 621 -20.96 -2.81 -13.75
N TYR A 622 -20.61 -4.09 -13.64
CA TYR A 622 -20.90 -4.96 -12.50
C TYR A 622 -19.60 -5.21 -11.72
N ASP A 623 -19.57 -4.96 -10.41
CA ASP A 623 -18.41 -5.17 -9.57
C ASP A 623 -18.81 -5.75 -8.22
N SER A 624 -18.49 -7.02 -7.99
CA SER A 624 -18.70 -7.74 -6.73
C SER A 624 -17.39 -8.24 -6.12
N LEU A 625 -16.25 -7.64 -6.50
CA LEU A 625 -14.94 -8.01 -5.98
C LEU A 625 -14.85 -7.68 -4.48
N ASN A 626 -14.33 -8.63 -3.70
CA ASN A 626 -14.12 -8.44 -2.25
C ASN A 626 -12.98 -7.45 -1.93
N SER A 627 -12.09 -7.17 -2.87
CA SER A 627 -11.03 -6.17 -2.74
C SER A 627 -10.68 -5.62 -4.11
N ARG A 628 -10.49 -4.30 -4.22
CA ARG A 628 -10.06 -3.65 -5.48
C ARG A 628 -8.57 -3.79 -5.73
N LEU A 629 -7.77 -3.85 -4.65
CA LEU A 629 -6.30 -3.96 -4.76
C LEU A 629 -5.84 -5.40 -4.93
N ARG A 630 -6.50 -6.34 -4.23
CA ARG A 630 -6.17 -7.76 -4.26
C ARG A 630 -7.45 -8.59 -4.19
N PRO A 631 -8.11 -8.80 -5.31
CA PRO A 631 -9.30 -9.64 -5.35
C PRO A 631 -8.93 -11.11 -5.13
N THR A 632 -9.61 -11.74 -4.19
CA THR A 632 -9.52 -13.18 -3.92
C THR A 632 -10.81 -13.91 -4.21
N ALA A 633 -11.90 -13.16 -4.33
CA ALA A 633 -13.24 -13.67 -4.66
C ALA A 633 -14.06 -12.57 -5.32
N GLY A 634 -15.06 -12.98 -6.11
CA GLY A 634 -16.00 -12.07 -6.77
C GLY A 634 -15.81 -12.01 -8.28
N ARG A 635 -16.63 -11.18 -8.91
CA ARG A 635 -16.69 -10.99 -10.38
C ARG A 635 -16.73 -9.51 -10.72
N ARG A 636 -16.14 -9.18 -11.86
CA ARG A 636 -16.27 -7.85 -12.46
C ARG A 636 -16.58 -8.02 -13.95
N LEU A 637 -17.57 -7.29 -14.45
CA LEU A 637 -17.93 -7.21 -15.87
C LEU A 637 -18.05 -5.75 -16.24
N SER A 638 -17.36 -5.33 -17.28
CA SER A 638 -17.48 -3.99 -17.86
C SER A 638 -17.83 -4.10 -19.33
N VAL A 639 -18.91 -3.49 -19.73
CA VAL A 639 -19.34 -3.38 -21.14
C VAL A 639 -19.32 -1.91 -21.52
N ASN A 640 -18.51 -1.56 -22.51
CA ASN A 640 -18.35 -0.20 -23.00
C ASN A 640 -18.80 -0.13 -24.46
N ALA A 641 -19.72 0.75 -24.75
CA ALA A 641 -20.22 1.01 -26.10
C ALA A 641 -19.99 2.50 -26.42
N ASP A 642 -19.23 2.79 -27.46
CA ASP A 642 -18.94 4.15 -27.91
C ASP A 642 -19.47 4.36 -29.34
N LEU A 643 -20.10 5.49 -29.59
CA LEU A 643 -20.56 5.95 -30.89
C LEU A 643 -19.88 7.27 -31.22
N ALA A 644 -18.96 7.27 -32.16
CA ALA A 644 -18.32 8.46 -32.73
C ALA A 644 -19.04 8.91 -33.99
N GLY A 645 -19.16 10.22 -34.20
CA GLY A 645 -19.82 10.79 -35.39
C GLY A 645 -20.90 11.81 -35.10
N LEU A 646 -20.97 12.30 -33.86
CA LEU A 646 -21.87 13.41 -33.47
C LEU A 646 -21.26 14.80 -33.78
N GLY A 647 -20.73 14.96 -34.99
CA GLY A 647 -19.84 16.03 -35.38
C GLY A 647 -18.39 15.55 -35.44
N GLY A 648 -17.51 16.29 -36.15
CA GLY A 648 -16.12 15.92 -36.36
C GLY A 648 -15.93 14.95 -37.56
N ASP A 649 -14.68 14.45 -37.68
CA ASP A 649 -14.21 13.77 -38.88
C ASP A 649 -14.32 12.24 -38.79
N VAL A 650 -14.46 11.70 -37.57
CA VAL A 650 -14.38 10.25 -37.29
C VAL A 650 -15.76 9.68 -37.02
N ARG A 651 -16.11 8.57 -37.69
CA ARG A 651 -17.40 7.89 -37.55
C ARG A 651 -17.23 6.39 -37.37
N TYR A 652 -17.53 5.89 -36.16
CA TYR A 652 -17.54 4.45 -35.86
C TYR A 652 -18.46 4.12 -34.66
N ALA A 653 -18.86 2.87 -34.57
CA ALA A 653 -19.37 2.27 -33.34
C ALA A 653 -18.36 1.29 -32.79
N ARG A 654 -18.05 1.37 -31.50
CA ARG A 654 -17.08 0.51 -30.80
C ARG A 654 -17.72 -0.16 -29.61
N LEU A 655 -17.58 -1.47 -29.50
CA LEU A 655 -17.96 -2.26 -28.35
C LEU A 655 -16.72 -2.90 -27.74
N ALA A 656 -16.53 -2.75 -26.43
CA ALA A 656 -15.46 -3.41 -25.70
C ALA A 656 -16.02 -4.00 -24.40
N THR A 657 -15.67 -5.25 -24.11
CA THR A 657 -16.12 -5.99 -22.94
C THR A 657 -14.93 -6.55 -22.19
N ASN A 658 -14.92 -6.40 -20.87
CA ASN A 658 -13.93 -6.99 -19.97
C ASN A 658 -14.68 -7.77 -18.87
N PHE A 659 -14.32 -9.01 -18.67
CA PHE A 659 -14.82 -9.87 -17.60
C PHE A 659 -13.66 -10.40 -16.78
N SER A 660 -13.77 -10.40 -15.46
CA SER A 660 -12.82 -11.04 -14.56
C SER A 660 -13.55 -11.74 -13.41
N GLN A 661 -13.10 -12.92 -13.05
CA GLN A 661 -13.60 -13.71 -11.95
C GLN A 661 -12.45 -14.23 -11.12
N PHE A 662 -12.55 -14.10 -9.80
CA PHE A 662 -11.59 -14.61 -8.84
C PHE A 662 -12.27 -15.61 -7.91
N LYS A 663 -11.58 -16.71 -7.59
CA LYS A 663 -12.07 -17.75 -6.69
C LYS A 663 -10.92 -18.32 -5.87
N GLY A 664 -11.00 -18.21 -4.54
CA GLY A 664 -10.16 -18.98 -3.63
C GLY A 664 -10.55 -20.46 -3.67
N ILE A 665 -9.61 -21.35 -3.98
CA ILE A 665 -9.85 -22.81 -4.12
C ILE A 665 -9.32 -23.62 -2.93
N GLY A 666 -9.07 -22.96 -1.79
CA GLY A 666 -8.55 -23.58 -0.56
C GLY A 666 -7.02 -23.45 -0.44
N ALA A 667 -6.49 -23.74 0.75
CA ALA A 667 -5.06 -23.66 1.08
C ALA A 667 -4.36 -22.37 0.65
N GLY A 668 -5.11 -21.28 0.35
CA GLY A 668 -4.57 -20.00 -0.06
C GLY A 668 -4.32 -19.85 -1.57
N PHE A 669 -4.65 -20.85 -2.40
CA PHE A 669 -4.61 -20.73 -3.86
C PHE A 669 -5.73 -19.84 -4.36
N ILE A 670 -5.45 -19.00 -5.36
CA ILE A 670 -6.43 -18.13 -6.01
C ILE A 670 -6.42 -18.42 -7.51
N LEU A 671 -7.56 -18.88 -8.01
CA LEU A 671 -7.78 -19.05 -9.44
C LEU A 671 -8.46 -17.80 -9.99
N SER A 672 -7.89 -17.20 -11.03
CA SER A 672 -8.49 -16.10 -11.78
C SER A 672 -8.76 -16.50 -13.22
N PHE A 673 -9.89 -16.04 -13.72
CA PHE A 673 -10.28 -16.10 -15.12
C PHE A 673 -10.54 -14.68 -15.61
N GLN A 674 -9.94 -14.29 -16.72
CA GLN A 674 -10.15 -13.00 -17.37
C GLN A 674 -10.49 -13.24 -18.83
N ALA A 675 -11.44 -12.48 -19.35
CA ALA A 675 -11.80 -12.50 -20.76
C ALA A 675 -12.10 -11.07 -21.22
N GLU A 676 -11.53 -10.67 -22.32
CA GLU A 676 -11.76 -9.37 -22.92
C GLU A 676 -11.95 -9.50 -24.42
N GLY A 677 -12.71 -8.60 -24.99
CA GLY A 677 -12.96 -8.57 -26.42
C GLY A 677 -13.45 -7.20 -26.86
N GLY A 678 -13.20 -6.90 -28.12
CA GLY A 678 -13.66 -5.66 -28.71
C GLY A 678 -13.91 -5.77 -30.21
N TYR A 679 -14.85 -4.94 -30.65
CA TYR A 679 -15.23 -4.85 -32.06
C TYR A 679 -15.51 -3.41 -32.45
N ILE A 680 -14.99 -2.99 -33.61
CA ILE A 680 -15.21 -1.67 -34.19
C ILE A 680 -15.91 -1.81 -35.53
N VAL A 681 -17.05 -1.20 -35.66
CA VAL A 681 -17.81 -1.08 -36.89
C VAL A 681 -17.58 0.31 -37.49
N PRO A 682 -16.99 0.43 -38.69
CA PRO A 682 -16.93 1.71 -39.37
C PRO A 682 -18.33 2.18 -39.79
N LEU A 683 -18.65 3.43 -39.57
CA LEU A 683 -19.90 4.07 -40.00
C LEU A 683 -19.66 5.01 -41.21
N GLN A 684 -18.46 4.91 -41.81
CA GLN A 684 -18.05 5.62 -43.00
C GLN A 684 -17.42 4.65 -43.99
N GLY A 685 -17.49 4.96 -45.26
CA GLY A 685 -16.85 4.15 -46.31
C GLY A 685 -15.34 4.22 -46.27
N SER A 686 -14.67 3.32 -46.94
CA SER A 686 -13.22 3.38 -47.15
C SER A 686 -12.86 4.65 -47.95
N PRO A 687 -11.89 5.48 -47.52
CA PRO A 687 -11.49 6.70 -48.19
C PRO A 687 -10.90 6.45 -49.59
N ALA A 688 -10.23 5.30 -49.74
CA ALA A 688 -9.66 4.86 -51.02
C ALA A 688 -9.46 3.32 -51.02
N PRO A 689 -9.27 2.71 -52.16
CA PRO A 689 -8.98 1.26 -52.25
C PRO A 689 -7.77 0.87 -51.40
N GLY A 690 -7.90 -0.12 -50.53
CA GLY A 690 -6.85 -0.60 -49.60
C GLY A 690 -6.66 0.25 -48.33
N VAL A 691 -7.44 1.33 -48.16
CA VAL A 691 -7.40 2.16 -46.96
C VAL A 691 -8.51 1.74 -46.02
N ASP A 692 -8.15 1.39 -44.79
CA ASP A 692 -9.14 1.05 -43.78
C ASP A 692 -9.87 2.30 -43.29
N PRO A 693 -11.21 2.30 -43.20
CA PRO A 693 -11.97 3.45 -42.71
C PRO A 693 -11.70 3.83 -41.27
N ILE A 694 -11.19 2.88 -40.45
CA ILE A 694 -10.76 3.12 -39.06
C ILE A 694 -9.28 3.45 -39.05
N ARG A 695 -8.93 4.57 -38.44
CA ARG A 695 -7.52 5.02 -38.33
C ARG A 695 -6.72 4.09 -37.42
N ILE A 696 -5.41 4.06 -37.64
CA ILE A 696 -4.46 3.24 -36.88
C ILE A 696 -4.50 3.52 -35.39
N ASN A 697 -4.76 4.79 -34.96
CA ASN A 697 -4.88 5.19 -33.56
C ASN A 697 -6.18 4.76 -32.89
N ASP A 698 -7.24 4.45 -33.65
CA ASP A 698 -8.53 4.02 -33.12
C ASP A 698 -8.67 2.49 -33.05
N ARG A 699 -7.76 1.74 -33.69
CA ARG A 699 -7.76 0.28 -33.73
C ARG A 699 -7.26 -0.33 -32.44
N PHE A 700 -7.56 -1.62 -32.24
CA PHE A 700 -7.02 -2.40 -31.17
C PHE A 700 -5.62 -2.92 -31.46
N TYR A 701 -4.84 -3.13 -30.38
CA TYR A 701 -3.53 -3.77 -30.42
C TYR A 701 -3.45 -4.86 -29.38
N LEU A 702 -2.72 -5.94 -29.66
CA LEU A 702 -2.58 -7.10 -28.77
C LEU A 702 -1.11 -7.55 -28.69
N GLY A 703 -0.66 -7.84 -27.48
CA GLY A 703 0.71 -8.21 -27.13
C GLY A 703 1.03 -7.81 -25.70
N GLU A 704 2.31 -7.74 -25.33
CA GLU A 704 2.76 -7.28 -24.02
C GLU A 704 2.21 -5.86 -23.69
N PRO A 705 1.78 -5.57 -22.45
CA PRO A 705 1.77 -6.44 -21.26
C PRO A 705 0.55 -7.38 -21.15
N ASN A 706 -0.47 -7.18 -21.96
CA ASN A 706 -1.75 -7.90 -21.83
C ASN A 706 -1.68 -9.35 -22.32
N PHE A 707 -0.94 -9.64 -23.39
CA PHE A 707 -0.74 -10.97 -23.92
C PHE A 707 0.75 -11.36 -23.81
N ARG A 708 1.08 -12.08 -22.75
CA ARG A 708 2.45 -12.48 -22.41
C ARG A 708 2.95 -13.55 -23.39
N GLY A 709 4.27 -13.61 -23.61
CA GLY A 709 4.87 -14.49 -24.60
C GLY A 709 4.95 -13.90 -26.02
N PHE A 710 4.36 -12.71 -26.23
CA PHE A 710 4.45 -11.93 -27.44
C PHE A 710 5.05 -10.56 -27.17
N GLN A 711 5.70 -9.97 -28.15
CA GLN A 711 6.21 -8.59 -28.03
C GLN A 711 5.07 -7.59 -27.93
N ILE A 712 5.41 -6.35 -27.63
CA ILE A 712 4.49 -5.21 -27.68
C ILE A 712 3.89 -5.16 -29.08
N ARG A 713 2.55 -5.19 -29.20
CA ARG A 713 1.86 -5.26 -30.51
C ARG A 713 2.30 -6.45 -31.35
N GLY A 714 2.79 -7.51 -30.73
CA GLY A 714 3.37 -8.68 -31.38
C GLY A 714 2.35 -9.61 -32.02
N VAL A 715 1.06 -9.40 -31.82
CA VAL A 715 -0.04 -10.22 -32.35
C VAL A 715 -0.92 -9.37 -33.25
N GLY A 716 -1.30 -9.89 -34.40
CA GLY A 716 -2.29 -9.30 -35.29
C GLY A 716 -1.74 -8.72 -36.58
N PRO A 717 -2.61 -7.99 -37.32
CA PRO A 717 -2.28 -7.47 -38.64
C PRO A 717 -1.05 -6.57 -38.65
N ARG A 718 -0.16 -6.82 -39.59
CA ARG A 718 1.10 -6.11 -39.75
C ARG A 718 1.63 -6.10 -41.16
N ILE A 719 2.50 -5.16 -41.44
CA ILE A 719 3.23 -5.06 -42.70
C ILE A 719 4.70 -5.31 -42.37
N GLN A 720 5.26 -6.32 -43.03
CA GLN A 720 6.69 -6.61 -42.95
C GLN A 720 7.35 -6.31 -44.28
N ARG A 721 8.45 -5.53 -44.19
CA ARG A 721 9.32 -5.19 -45.31
C ARG A 721 10.65 -5.87 -45.11
N ARG A 722 11.03 -6.76 -46.07
CA ARG A 722 12.30 -7.47 -46.12
C ARG A 722 13.14 -6.85 -47.21
N PHE A 723 14.23 -6.22 -46.81
CA PHE A 723 15.10 -5.53 -47.75
C PHE A 723 15.85 -6.53 -48.65
N PHE A 724 16.11 -6.11 -49.88
CA PHE A 724 16.97 -6.89 -50.78
C PHE A 724 18.43 -6.53 -50.49
N THR A 725 19.32 -7.51 -50.70
CA THR A 725 20.76 -7.39 -50.66
C THR A 725 21.34 -8.07 -51.90
N THR A 726 22.61 -7.80 -52.21
CA THR A 726 23.30 -8.45 -53.34
C THR A 726 24.10 -9.63 -52.80
N ASP A 727 23.94 -10.80 -53.40
CA ASP A 727 24.75 -12.00 -53.10
C ASP A 727 26.15 -11.87 -53.72
N ALA A 728 27.01 -12.89 -53.50
CA ALA A 728 28.38 -12.94 -54.02
C ALA A 728 28.43 -13.00 -55.54
N ASP A 729 27.34 -13.44 -56.20
CA ASP A 729 27.22 -13.57 -57.66
C ASP A 729 26.58 -12.32 -58.33
N GLY A 730 26.27 -11.27 -57.53
CA GLY A 730 25.66 -10.02 -58.02
C GLY A 730 24.13 -10.07 -58.14
N ASN A 731 23.46 -11.16 -57.71
CA ASN A 731 22.02 -11.26 -57.78
C ASN A 731 21.34 -10.57 -56.58
N SER A 732 20.20 -9.94 -56.85
CA SER A 732 19.37 -9.36 -55.79
C SER A 732 18.59 -10.48 -55.07
N ILE A 733 18.93 -10.70 -53.81
CA ILE A 733 18.27 -11.69 -52.94
C ILE A 733 17.66 -10.96 -51.76
N ILE A 734 16.62 -11.57 -51.11
CA ILE A 734 16.12 -11.06 -49.83
C ILE A 734 17.23 -11.25 -48.80
N ASP A 735 17.53 -10.21 -48.04
CA ASP A 735 18.53 -10.25 -46.98
C ASP A 735 18.23 -11.42 -46.04
N PRO A 736 19.14 -12.41 -45.93
CA PRO A 736 18.95 -13.59 -45.09
C PRO A 736 18.98 -13.24 -43.57
N ASN A 737 19.43 -12.03 -43.23
CA ASN A 737 19.46 -11.59 -41.82
C ASN A 737 18.06 -11.32 -41.32
N PRO A 738 17.51 -12.12 -40.37
CA PRO A 738 16.16 -11.96 -39.87
C PRO A 738 15.99 -10.67 -39.06
N ARG A 739 17.09 -9.97 -38.72
CA ARG A 739 17.05 -8.70 -38.03
C ARG A 739 16.82 -7.49 -38.95
N ASN A 740 17.12 -7.63 -40.24
CA ASN A 740 16.92 -6.60 -41.27
C ASN A 740 15.48 -6.65 -41.85
N VAL A 741 14.49 -6.70 -40.92
CA VAL A 741 13.08 -6.68 -41.28
C VAL A 741 12.46 -5.49 -40.60
N GLN A 742 11.85 -4.58 -41.37
CA GLN A 742 10.99 -3.53 -40.81
C GLN A 742 9.61 -4.14 -40.57
N ASP A 743 9.13 -4.05 -39.33
CA ASP A 743 7.90 -4.68 -38.90
C ASP A 743 6.94 -3.63 -38.26
N ASP A 744 5.89 -3.33 -38.97
CA ASP A 744 4.91 -2.32 -38.59
C ASP A 744 3.57 -2.95 -38.24
N ALA A 745 3.23 -3.00 -36.94
CA ALA A 745 1.91 -3.42 -36.48
C ALA A 745 0.86 -2.36 -36.84
N ILE A 746 -0.16 -2.74 -37.60
CA ILE A 746 -1.21 -1.81 -38.05
C ILE A 746 -2.51 -1.92 -37.27
N GLY A 747 -2.57 -2.79 -36.24
CA GLY A 747 -3.75 -3.01 -35.42
C GLY A 747 -4.89 -3.73 -36.12
N GLY A 748 -5.98 -4.01 -35.40
CA GLY A 748 -7.17 -4.70 -35.91
C GLY A 748 -8.46 -4.07 -35.39
N ARG A 749 -9.58 -4.35 -36.06
CA ARG A 749 -10.91 -3.89 -35.63
C ARG A 749 -11.58 -4.84 -34.65
N THR A 750 -11.11 -6.10 -34.60
CA THR A 750 -11.68 -7.14 -33.75
C THR A 750 -10.58 -7.83 -32.97
N TYR A 751 -10.79 -7.99 -31.67
CA TYR A 751 -9.92 -8.83 -30.85
C TYR A 751 -10.71 -9.61 -29.82
N TYR A 752 -10.12 -10.71 -29.38
CA TYR A 752 -10.49 -11.40 -28.15
C TYR A 752 -9.22 -11.86 -27.44
N HIS A 753 -9.28 -11.88 -26.14
CA HIS A 753 -8.19 -12.34 -25.29
C HIS A 753 -8.79 -12.98 -24.02
N GLY A 754 -8.27 -14.13 -23.64
CA GLY A 754 -8.62 -14.85 -22.42
C GLY A 754 -7.39 -15.22 -21.64
N ARG A 755 -7.49 -15.23 -20.33
CA ARG A 755 -6.43 -15.57 -19.38
C ARG A 755 -6.98 -16.46 -18.30
N VAL A 756 -6.25 -17.53 -17.99
CA VAL A 756 -6.43 -18.33 -16.78
C VAL A 756 -5.14 -18.27 -16.00
N GLU A 757 -5.20 -17.84 -14.73
CA GLU A 757 -4.03 -17.69 -13.89
C GLU A 757 -4.30 -18.27 -12.50
N LEU A 758 -3.37 -19.11 -12.01
CA LEU A 758 -3.37 -19.71 -10.70
C LEU A 758 -2.27 -19.08 -9.84
N GLU A 759 -2.63 -18.26 -8.86
CA GLU A 759 -1.71 -17.73 -7.85
C GLU A 759 -1.42 -18.82 -6.81
N ILE A 760 -0.13 -19.09 -6.58
CA ILE A 760 0.36 -20.13 -5.67
C ILE A 760 0.70 -19.48 -4.32
N PRO A 761 0.13 -19.96 -3.20
CA PRO A 761 0.46 -19.45 -1.89
C PRO A 761 1.87 -19.89 -1.48
N LEU A 762 2.73 -18.93 -1.21
CA LEU A 762 3.99 -19.18 -0.53
C LEU A 762 3.77 -19.16 0.99
N GLY A 763 4.51 -19.99 1.73
CA GLY A 763 4.46 -20.05 3.19
C GLY A 763 4.66 -18.68 3.85
N SER A 764 4.39 -18.58 5.16
CA SER A 764 4.30 -17.32 5.92
C SER A 764 5.46 -16.34 5.68
N GLY A 765 6.71 -16.83 5.60
CA GLY A 765 7.89 -15.97 5.40
C GLY A 765 7.95 -15.28 4.03
N ALA A 766 7.58 -15.97 2.95
CA ALA A 766 7.59 -15.39 1.61
C ALA A 766 6.36 -14.51 1.36
N ARG A 767 5.25 -14.76 2.07
CA ARG A 767 4.07 -13.89 2.08
C ARG A 767 4.39 -12.52 2.69
N GLU A 768 5.20 -12.48 3.75
CA GLU A 768 5.68 -11.24 4.37
C GLU A 768 6.57 -10.42 3.41
N LEU A 769 7.30 -11.07 2.53
CA LEU A 769 8.09 -10.42 1.46
C LEU A 769 7.22 -9.89 0.31
N GLY A 770 5.91 -10.15 0.31
CA GLY A 770 5.00 -9.70 -0.74
C GLY A 770 5.13 -10.43 -2.07
N LEU A 771 5.81 -11.61 -2.10
CA LEU A 771 6.00 -12.41 -3.31
C LEU A 771 4.76 -13.27 -3.61
N ARG A 772 4.33 -13.27 -4.87
CA ARG A 772 3.16 -14.01 -5.37
C ARG A 772 3.49 -14.66 -6.72
N PRO A 773 3.97 -15.90 -6.72
CA PRO A 773 4.15 -16.66 -7.97
C PRO A 773 2.81 -17.09 -8.53
N SER A 774 2.75 -17.20 -9.86
CA SER A 774 1.59 -17.68 -10.60
C SER A 774 1.99 -18.50 -11.81
N ILE A 775 1.10 -19.39 -12.23
CA ILE A 775 1.16 -20.10 -13.48
C ILE A 775 -0.04 -19.65 -14.31
N TYR A 776 0.15 -19.41 -15.60
CA TYR A 776 -0.90 -18.87 -16.43
C TYR A 776 -0.87 -19.38 -17.86
N THR A 777 -2.02 -19.25 -18.50
CA THR A 777 -2.22 -19.45 -19.93
C THR A 777 -2.98 -18.26 -20.49
N ASP A 778 -2.47 -17.67 -21.56
CA ASP A 778 -3.13 -16.60 -22.32
C ASP A 778 -3.50 -17.15 -23.71
N ILE A 779 -4.70 -16.82 -24.18
CA ILE A 779 -5.24 -17.18 -25.50
C ILE A 779 -5.86 -15.94 -26.15
N GLY A 780 -5.65 -15.70 -27.44
CA GLY A 780 -6.26 -14.56 -28.11
C GLY A 780 -5.94 -14.42 -29.58
N ALA A 781 -6.64 -13.47 -30.20
CA ALA A 781 -6.41 -13.08 -31.59
C ALA A 781 -6.78 -11.61 -31.82
N LEU A 782 -6.15 -11.00 -32.82
CA LEU A 782 -6.43 -9.67 -33.31
C LEU A 782 -6.49 -9.71 -34.84
N PHE A 783 -7.57 -9.19 -35.43
CA PHE A 783 -7.82 -9.31 -36.86
C PHE A 783 -8.85 -8.30 -37.39
N GLY A 784 -9.18 -8.42 -38.68
CA GLY A 784 -10.30 -7.74 -39.32
C GLY A 784 -9.98 -6.33 -39.79
N VAL A 785 -8.81 -6.13 -40.37
CA VAL A 785 -8.43 -4.85 -41.01
C VAL A 785 -8.58 -4.94 -42.53
N THR A 786 -8.91 -3.85 -43.21
CA THR A 786 -8.85 -3.80 -44.67
C THR A 786 -7.42 -4.03 -45.13
N ARG A 787 -7.22 -5.03 -45.99
CA ARG A 787 -5.89 -5.36 -46.51
C ARG A 787 -5.31 -4.18 -47.25
N PRO A 788 -4.18 -3.61 -46.78
CA PRO A 788 -3.51 -2.52 -47.50
C PRO A 788 -3.05 -2.96 -48.90
N LEU A 789 -3.17 -2.06 -49.85
CA LEU A 789 -2.55 -2.30 -51.15
C LEU A 789 -1.03 -2.13 -51.02
N PRO A 790 -0.23 -3.05 -51.64
CA PRO A 790 1.22 -2.97 -51.59
C PRO A 790 1.72 -1.62 -52.15
N THR A 791 2.81 -1.13 -51.59
CA THR A 791 3.49 0.13 -52.06
C THR A 791 3.79 0.04 -53.57
N ALA A 792 4.16 -1.11 -54.07
CA ALA A 792 4.39 -1.37 -55.51
C ALA A 792 3.19 -1.03 -56.40
N THR A 793 1.95 -1.11 -55.91
CA THR A 793 0.75 -0.91 -56.74
C THR A 793 0.59 0.57 -57.13
N PHE A 794 1.12 1.49 -56.33
CA PHE A 794 0.97 2.96 -56.56
C PHE A 794 2.16 3.59 -57.22
N ASN A 795 3.31 2.92 -57.21
CA ASN A 795 4.53 3.42 -57.87
C ASN A 795 4.73 2.71 -59.25
N ARG A 796 3.65 2.21 -59.84
CA ARG A 796 3.72 1.59 -61.14
C ARG A 796 3.42 2.60 -62.22
N VAL A 797 4.36 2.73 -63.16
CA VAL A 797 4.18 3.50 -64.40
C VAL A 797 4.12 2.50 -65.55
N THR A 798 3.18 2.68 -66.44
CA THR A 798 3.05 1.88 -67.65
C THR A 798 4.04 2.36 -68.67
N ARG A 799 4.92 1.48 -69.16
CA ARG A 799 5.95 1.78 -70.16
C ARG A 799 5.84 0.84 -71.30
N THR A 800 5.93 1.35 -72.51
CA THR A 800 6.09 0.57 -73.76
C THR A 800 7.57 0.32 -73.99
N VAL A 801 7.96 -0.95 -74.04
CA VAL A 801 9.33 -1.39 -74.30
C VAL A 801 9.31 -2.16 -75.63
N THR A 802 10.16 -1.74 -76.53
CA THR A 802 10.34 -2.42 -77.81
C THR A 802 11.37 -3.54 -77.64
N ASP A 803 11.02 -4.77 -77.97
CA ASP A 803 11.95 -5.92 -77.96
C ASP A 803 13.03 -5.68 -79.01
N PRO A 804 14.32 -5.62 -78.65
CA PRO A 804 15.40 -5.28 -79.58
C PRO A 804 15.64 -6.34 -80.56
N THR A 805 15.11 -7.57 -80.42
CA THR A 805 15.32 -8.73 -81.33
C THR A 805 14.17 -8.89 -82.32
N THR A 806 12.94 -8.56 -81.89
CA THR A 806 11.73 -8.83 -82.68
C THR A 806 11.03 -7.54 -83.14
N GLY A 807 11.42 -6.35 -82.65
CA GLY A 807 10.78 -5.08 -82.93
C GLY A 807 9.34 -4.96 -82.36
N ALA A 808 8.87 -5.92 -81.59
CA ALA A 808 7.53 -5.92 -81.03
C ALA A 808 7.43 -4.98 -79.77
N GLU A 809 6.43 -4.11 -79.79
CA GLU A 809 6.14 -3.24 -78.68
C GLU A 809 5.36 -4.02 -77.57
N ARG A 810 5.88 -4.02 -76.38
CA ARG A 810 5.25 -4.61 -75.21
C ARG A 810 5.07 -3.62 -74.11
N THR A 811 3.86 -3.43 -73.64
CA THR A 811 3.58 -2.57 -72.50
C THR A 811 3.85 -3.31 -71.19
N ILE A 812 4.81 -2.82 -70.43
CA ILE A 812 5.17 -3.37 -69.12
C ILE A 812 4.82 -2.33 -68.04
N SER A 813 4.44 -2.87 -66.89
CA SER A 813 4.21 -2.05 -65.69
C SER A 813 5.48 -2.05 -64.81
N VAL A 814 6.10 -0.90 -64.63
CA VAL A 814 7.36 -0.72 -63.93
C VAL A 814 7.08 0.01 -62.60
N VAL A 815 7.77 -0.39 -61.53
CA VAL A 815 7.64 0.29 -60.22
C VAL A 815 8.58 1.47 -60.14
N LEU A 816 8.06 2.63 -59.73
CA LEU A 816 8.88 3.83 -59.47
C LEU A 816 9.82 3.61 -58.28
N GLN A 817 11.12 3.89 -58.47
CA GLN A 817 12.19 3.67 -57.49
C GLN A 817 12.86 5.00 -57.15
N GLN A 818 13.49 5.09 -55.96
CA GLN A 818 14.53 6.06 -55.69
C GLN A 818 15.69 5.81 -56.63
N CYS A 819 16.04 6.82 -57.41
CA CYS A 819 17.18 6.75 -58.31
C CYS A 819 18.50 6.76 -57.54
N PRO A 820 19.56 6.02 -57.95
CA PRO A 820 20.89 6.09 -57.33
C PRO A 820 21.38 7.57 -57.29
N ALA A 821 22.22 7.89 -56.35
CA ALA A 821 22.64 9.27 -56.01
C ALA A 821 23.27 10.04 -57.20
N ALA A 822 23.70 9.36 -58.26
CA ALA A 822 24.29 9.97 -59.47
C ALA A 822 23.33 10.01 -60.64
N THR A 823 22.02 9.75 -60.43
CA THR A 823 21.03 9.68 -61.49
C THR A 823 19.85 10.64 -61.28
N THR A 824 19.26 11.13 -62.33
CA THR A 824 18.06 11.97 -62.29
C THR A 824 16.82 11.12 -62.56
N GLN A 825 15.79 11.25 -61.67
CA GLN A 825 14.52 10.60 -61.88
C GLN A 825 13.69 11.31 -62.93
N LEU A 826 13.23 10.56 -63.96
CA LEU A 826 12.33 11.05 -64.99
C LEU A 826 10.86 10.97 -64.55
N ALA A 827 9.97 11.71 -65.16
CA ALA A 827 8.54 11.76 -64.85
C ALA A 827 7.84 10.39 -65.02
N ASN A 828 8.42 9.50 -65.77
CA ASN A 828 7.96 8.08 -65.96
C ASN A 828 8.53 7.12 -64.93
N GLY A 829 9.33 7.57 -63.95
CA GLY A 829 9.93 6.80 -62.87
C GLY A 829 11.25 6.11 -63.23
N ASP A 830 11.78 6.27 -64.40
CA ASP A 830 13.10 5.82 -64.82
C ASP A 830 14.21 6.69 -64.25
N CYS A 831 15.39 6.14 -64.08
CA CYS A 831 16.56 6.89 -63.63
C CYS A 831 17.49 7.11 -64.83
N LEU A 832 17.82 8.39 -65.08
CA LEU A 832 18.78 8.79 -66.13
C LEU A 832 20.19 8.88 -65.53
N SER A 833 21.12 8.08 -66.04
CA SER A 833 22.52 8.17 -65.62
C SER A 833 23.13 9.50 -66.06
N THR A 834 23.75 10.25 -65.17
CA THR A 834 24.41 11.53 -65.46
C THR A 834 25.75 11.33 -66.18
N VAL A 835 26.30 10.14 -66.24
CA VAL A 835 27.61 9.86 -66.83
C VAL A 835 27.51 9.60 -68.34
N ASP A 836 26.37 8.98 -68.81
CA ASP A 836 26.26 8.59 -70.22
C ASP A 836 25.04 9.13 -70.95
N ASN A 837 24.16 9.89 -70.32
CA ASN A 837 22.91 10.48 -70.87
C ASN A 837 21.94 9.51 -71.59
N VAL A 838 22.21 8.21 -71.59
CA VAL A 838 21.50 7.25 -72.47
C VAL A 838 21.01 6.00 -71.69
N THR A 839 21.57 5.66 -70.53
CA THR A 839 21.18 4.46 -69.80
C THR A 839 19.99 4.68 -68.88
N ILE A 840 18.83 4.19 -69.28
CA ILE A 840 17.60 4.21 -68.44
C ILE A 840 17.56 2.89 -67.67
N LEU A 841 17.59 3.00 -66.33
CA LEU A 841 17.47 1.84 -65.43
C LEU A 841 16.03 1.68 -64.98
N PRO A 842 15.40 0.54 -65.11
CA PRO A 842 14.07 0.29 -64.57
C PRO A 842 14.10 0.28 -63.05
N GLY A 843 13.16 1.00 -62.40
CA GLY A 843 13.04 1.05 -60.96
C GLY A 843 12.47 -0.25 -60.35
N THR A 844 13.12 -0.76 -59.34
CA THR A 844 12.63 -1.86 -58.53
C THR A 844 12.48 -1.41 -57.06
N LEU A 845 11.50 -1.93 -56.34
CA LEU A 845 11.43 -1.65 -54.90
C LEU A 845 12.65 -2.22 -54.17
N PRO A 846 13.20 -1.54 -53.17
CA PRO A 846 14.33 -2.01 -52.41
C PRO A 846 13.97 -3.14 -51.41
N PHE A 847 12.70 -3.54 -51.35
CA PHE A 847 12.17 -4.49 -50.37
C PHE A 847 11.00 -5.35 -50.95
N ASP A 848 10.81 -6.54 -50.37
CA ASP A 848 9.59 -7.30 -50.48
C ASP A 848 8.64 -6.93 -49.35
N GLU A 849 7.40 -6.50 -49.65
CA GLU A 849 6.40 -6.06 -48.71
C GLU A 849 5.29 -7.09 -48.54
N GLN A 850 5.11 -7.60 -47.32
CA GLN A 850 4.15 -8.66 -47.02
C GLN A 850 3.15 -8.19 -45.96
N PHE A 851 1.83 -8.37 -46.22
CA PHE A 851 0.77 -8.23 -45.26
C PHE A 851 0.53 -9.58 -44.54
N LEU A 852 0.69 -9.62 -43.21
CA LEU A 852 0.67 -10.81 -42.39
C LEU A 852 -0.19 -10.62 -41.13
N GLY A 853 -0.47 -11.72 -40.42
CA GLY A 853 -1.02 -11.69 -39.05
C GLY A 853 -2.52 -11.46 -38.96
N ASP A 854 -3.24 -11.09 -40.04
CA ASP A 854 -4.70 -10.90 -40.04
C ASP A 854 -5.43 -12.26 -40.04
N SER A 855 -5.61 -12.81 -38.84
CA SER A 855 -6.22 -14.12 -38.66
C SER A 855 -7.02 -14.21 -37.38
N PRO A 856 -8.30 -14.68 -37.44
CA PRO A 856 -9.13 -14.89 -36.25
C PRO A 856 -8.71 -16.13 -35.44
N LEU A 857 -7.83 -16.99 -35.97
CA LEU A 857 -7.37 -18.18 -35.28
C LEU A 857 -6.56 -17.82 -34.02
N PRO A 858 -6.75 -18.57 -32.94
CA PRO A 858 -6.10 -18.25 -31.66
C PRO A 858 -4.58 -18.40 -31.70
N ARG A 859 -3.91 -17.56 -30.96
CA ARG A 859 -2.55 -17.71 -30.47
C ARG A 859 -2.65 -18.12 -29.01
N ILE A 860 -1.70 -18.94 -28.53
CA ILE A 860 -1.69 -19.47 -27.18
C ILE A 860 -0.29 -19.31 -26.60
N SER A 861 -0.20 -18.80 -25.38
CA SER A 861 1.03 -18.80 -24.60
C SER A 861 0.80 -19.38 -23.22
N VAL A 862 1.84 -19.98 -22.66
CA VAL A 862 1.89 -20.46 -21.28
C VAL A 862 3.10 -19.87 -20.58
N GLY A 863 2.98 -19.62 -19.28
CA GLY A 863 4.09 -19.06 -18.55
C GLY A 863 3.95 -19.15 -17.05
N ILE A 864 5.02 -18.73 -16.40
CA ILE A 864 5.10 -18.54 -14.96
C ILE A 864 5.45 -17.08 -14.70
N GLY A 865 4.88 -16.51 -13.65
CA GLY A 865 5.13 -15.13 -13.28
C GLY A 865 5.30 -14.96 -11.77
N VAL A 866 5.98 -13.91 -11.37
CA VAL A 866 6.10 -13.52 -9.97
C VAL A 866 5.73 -12.06 -9.85
N ASN A 867 4.67 -11.79 -9.09
CA ASN A 867 4.35 -10.45 -8.62
C ASN A 867 5.06 -10.21 -7.29
N TRP A 868 5.74 -9.11 -7.15
CA TRP A 868 6.40 -8.71 -5.92
C TRP A 868 5.98 -7.29 -5.52
N ASN A 869 5.34 -7.15 -4.36
CA ASN A 869 5.12 -5.85 -3.75
C ASN A 869 6.40 -5.41 -3.04
N SER A 870 7.35 -4.86 -3.82
CA SER A 870 8.63 -4.43 -3.28
C SER A 870 8.49 -3.08 -2.55
N PRO A 871 9.45 -2.71 -1.66
CA PRO A 871 9.52 -1.38 -1.06
C PRO A 871 9.64 -0.23 -2.09
N PHE A 872 10.03 -0.56 -3.32
CA PHE A 872 10.19 0.39 -4.45
C PHE A 872 8.95 0.45 -5.35
N GLY A 873 7.88 -0.25 -4.98
CA GLY A 873 6.66 -0.37 -5.76
C GLY A 873 6.42 -1.79 -6.31
N PRO A 874 5.29 -2.01 -6.99
CA PRO A 874 4.97 -3.31 -7.57
C PRO A 874 5.97 -3.66 -8.68
N LEU A 875 6.41 -4.91 -8.67
CA LEU A 875 7.32 -5.50 -9.66
C LEU A 875 6.71 -6.79 -10.16
N ARG A 876 6.76 -6.99 -11.48
CA ARG A 876 6.34 -8.24 -12.12
C ARG A 876 7.41 -8.73 -13.08
N ILE A 877 7.71 -10.02 -12.98
CA ILE A 877 8.57 -10.76 -13.90
C ILE A 877 7.76 -11.94 -14.44
N ASP A 878 7.68 -12.05 -15.75
CA ASP A 878 7.02 -13.15 -16.43
C ASP A 878 8.01 -13.89 -17.37
N LEU A 879 7.97 -15.20 -17.33
CA LEU A 879 8.62 -16.08 -18.28
C LEU A 879 7.53 -16.83 -19.05
N ALA A 880 7.33 -16.48 -20.32
CA ALA A 880 6.25 -16.99 -21.13
C ALA A 880 6.74 -17.53 -22.46
N ARG A 881 6.18 -18.66 -22.90
CA ARG A 881 6.45 -19.25 -24.20
C ARG A 881 5.17 -19.29 -25.04
N ALA A 882 5.24 -18.72 -26.23
CA ALA A 882 4.19 -18.87 -27.23
C ALA A 882 4.19 -20.31 -27.75
N LEU A 883 3.08 -21.01 -27.57
CA LEU A 883 2.89 -22.42 -28.06
C LEU A 883 2.24 -22.44 -29.43
N VAL A 884 1.30 -21.52 -29.67
CA VAL A 884 0.61 -21.41 -30.97
C VAL A 884 0.81 -19.99 -31.49
N THR A 885 1.45 -19.88 -32.64
CA THR A 885 1.73 -18.59 -33.32
C THR A 885 1.17 -18.62 -34.74
N ARG A 886 1.12 -17.48 -35.39
CA ARG A 886 0.79 -17.31 -36.81
C ARG A 886 1.93 -16.61 -37.52
N ARG A 887 1.97 -16.75 -38.84
CA ARG A 887 2.99 -16.07 -39.64
C ARG A 887 2.92 -14.57 -39.42
N GLY A 888 4.04 -13.97 -39.07
CA GLY A 888 4.16 -12.54 -38.73
C GLY A 888 4.09 -12.22 -37.25
N ASP A 889 3.70 -13.16 -36.36
CA ASP A 889 3.68 -12.91 -34.93
C ASP A 889 5.09 -12.75 -34.34
N ASN A 890 5.27 -11.78 -33.45
CA ASN A 890 6.54 -11.52 -32.75
C ASN A 890 6.47 -12.04 -31.32
N THR A 891 7.31 -13.00 -31.00
CA THR A 891 7.35 -13.62 -29.67
C THR A 891 8.42 -13.04 -28.77
N LYS A 892 8.19 -13.09 -27.45
CA LYS A 892 9.13 -12.65 -26.42
C LYS A 892 9.06 -13.59 -25.22
N LEU A 893 10.22 -14.07 -24.75
CA LEU A 893 10.29 -15.05 -23.66
C LEU A 893 10.17 -14.41 -22.28
N ILE A 894 10.81 -13.26 -22.04
CA ILE A 894 10.92 -12.63 -20.73
C ILE A 894 10.32 -11.23 -20.78
N THR A 895 9.47 -10.93 -19.81
CA THR A 895 8.86 -9.63 -19.60
C THR A 895 9.19 -9.12 -18.18
N PHE A 896 9.54 -7.86 -18.08
CA PHE A 896 9.91 -7.23 -16.82
C PHE A 896 9.24 -5.87 -16.70
N ASN A 897 8.51 -5.63 -15.58
CA ASN A 897 7.82 -4.38 -15.31
C ASN A 897 7.99 -3.98 -13.83
N VAL A 898 8.30 -2.71 -13.58
CA VAL A 898 8.52 -2.15 -12.22
C VAL A 898 7.77 -0.84 -12.08
N GLY A 899 7.14 -0.63 -10.92
CA GLY A 899 6.50 0.64 -10.59
C GLY A 899 5.18 0.92 -11.31
N THR A 900 4.69 -0.02 -12.12
CA THR A 900 3.38 0.05 -12.79
C THR A 900 2.39 -0.88 -12.09
N GLN A 901 1.14 -0.42 -11.88
CA GLN A 901 0.08 -1.32 -11.38
C GLN A 901 -0.34 -2.28 -12.52
N PHE A 902 -0.41 -3.55 -12.21
CA PHE A 902 -0.76 -4.64 -13.13
C PHE A 902 -2.18 -5.11 -12.90
#